data_5d1a03db00883df4ca79c6c8377b0381
#
_entry.id   5d1a03db00883df4ca79c6c8377b0381
#
_cell.length_a   1.000
_cell.length_b   1.000
_cell.length_c   1.000
_cell.angle_alpha   90.00
_cell.angle_beta   90.00
_cell.angle_gamma   90.00
#
_symmetry.space_group_name_H-M   'P 1'
#
loop_
_entity.id
_entity.type
_entity.pdbx_description
1 polymer ?
#
loop_
_entity_poly.entity_id
_entity_poly.type
_entity_poly.pdbx_seq_one_letter_code
_entity_poly.pdbx_strand_id
1 'polypeptide(L)'
;MQEKSEQTPKEKKIEFVYPKKPNRDHAKDSSYRKSKVLCNLRQIDLGIENRKVLQYAIHYEPIISDDNYPLKRKIIRQIRKDLSGYFDKFAQAGDTIFVFTKDPQEKVSVETKIEDTLYKVTFDKTPNSINCRNINTKTKDNIKIKSFLESLIKNIFMANNHMVRFDDRSFYNYHDSNSLGKSGAKIWNGFATAVTITENGLFLRVNDKNKLITGKTAYDKIIEIGKNFGNMRGEDCQREINEYFKGKTVIATYGSYRAYRIGEISFDKNITNTEFEIEKEGKKSKINIKNYYKQQYKIDIKYEDQPLLIEAVPKRRLRDQENAPVIRYLIPELVYLTGIDELDEKDRQEIITRSKFQPNEKIKRIEKGFSYLTNIEKKKVKKKENIVELHSPNEIRIEWGINIGDNFVEVEAQCLPIPSLEFKDKTEVPQLRNGRFRQQKDFKPKNFNKENCMLITFDNLVDKAKEDCRQMNLAGKNLGVSFELPALEKIYSDRKTEDLLIELKKINYNEGKTIAIVVLDKFRKNLYPFIKDFLYTQAGITSQFMLHDENPRGGKKKQNLSYYSAVLNQMVVKEQGELFKINFSEKLTSNPFMIIGIDSTKTKDGMKYVLSASYNISFNKFYTDIKVDKENDSALIALIKSALDYFKEVNRNYKPNSIIIYRQGGNEKQTERLIRTELPKILEIFKGGYEENYNPKLTIFSVNKKTDLKFFERHNGGFRNIPSGTVIDRGVISPEVFEFYLQCPEVDRGTGSPVHFLCLHNTNENLTINDFEEITYTQSFYYWNWSGPIRIPAALKYAEVANTFSSRNIKGDIINKLKNSPYFI
;
A
#
# COMPACT_ATOMS: atom_id res chain seq x y z
N MET A 1 54.30 -11.73 13.14
CA MET A 1 53.56 -10.71 12.38
C MET A 1 52.10 -10.86 12.75
N GLN A 2 51.58 -9.96 13.59
CA GLN A 2 50.19 -9.95 14.01
C GLN A 2 49.38 -9.12 12.99
N GLU A 3 48.48 -9.75 12.29
CA GLU A 3 47.50 -9.03 11.47
C GLU A 3 46.49 -8.34 12.37
N LYS A 4 46.51 -7.03 12.33
CA LYS A 4 45.48 -6.18 12.92
C LYS A 4 44.23 -6.31 12.02
N SER A 5 43.17 -6.88 12.55
CA SER A 5 41.83 -6.80 11.94
C SER A 5 41.38 -5.33 11.99
N GLU A 6 41.29 -4.69 10.84
CA GLU A 6 40.64 -3.39 10.66
C GLU A 6 39.14 -3.53 10.96
N GLN A 7 38.75 -2.94 12.08
CA GLN A 7 37.34 -2.71 12.41
C GLN A 7 36.77 -1.66 11.43
N THR A 8 35.87 -2.06 10.57
CA THR A 8 35.05 -1.17 9.74
C THR A 8 34.38 -0.12 10.64
N PRO A 9 34.44 1.17 10.30
CA PRO A 9 33.85 2.24 11.12
C PRO A 9 32.33 2.01 11.20
N LYS A 10 31.78 1.93 12.40
CA LYS A 10 30.32 1.98 12.63
C LYS A 10 29.80 3.29 12.05
N GLU A 11 29.06 3.21 10.93
CA GLU A 11 28.34 4.35 10.36
C GLU A 11 27.56 5.06 11.46
N LYS A 12 27.93 6.32 11.73
CA LYS A 12 27.15 7.20 12.61
C LYS A 12 25.76 7.32 11.98
N LYS A 13 24.72 6.79 12.64
CA LYS A 13 23.32 7.03 12.25
C LYS A 13 23.07 8.53 12.31
N ILE A 14 23.10 9.19 11.17
CA ILE A 14 22.67 10.60 11.05
C ILE A 14 21.16 10.58 11.34
N GLU A 15 20.75 11.25 12.39
CA GLU A 15 19.34 11.40 12.76
C GLU A 15 18.69 12.37 11.75
N PHE A 16 17.67 11.88 11.00
CA PHE A 16 16.95 12.70 10.04
C PHE A 16 16.08 13.72 10.79
N VAL A 17 16.24 14.99 10.43
CA VAL A 17 15.44 16.09 10.98
C VAL A 17 14.38 16.48 9.95
N TYR A 18 13.12 16.35 10.32
CA TYR A 18 12.03 16.81 9.47
C TYR A 18 12.06 18.34 9.29
N PRO A 19 11.63 18.84 8.13
CA PRO A 19 11.58 20.29 7.89
C PRO A 19 10.58 20.96 8.84
N LYS A 20 10.85 22.21 9.19
CA LYS A 20 9.93 23.01 9.99
C LYS A 20 8.58 23.13 9.29
N LYS A 21 7.50 23.10 10.08
CA LYS A 21 6.15 23.35 9.60
C LYS A 21 6.07 24.79 9.04
N PRO A 22 5.58 25.01 7.82
CA PRO A 22 5.41 26.34 7.25
C PRO A 22 4.43 27.18 8.05
N ASN A 23 4.46 28.51 7.85
CA ASN A 23 3.48 29.39 8.44
C ASN A 23 2.08 29.12 7.88
N ARG A 24 1.06 29.46 8.66
CA ARG A 24 -0.34 29.41 8.27
C ARG A 24 -0.79 30.77 7.76
N ASP A 25 -1.57 30.78 6.69
CA ASP A 25 -2.27 31.97 6.23
C ASP A 25 -3.59 32.09 7.00
N HIS A 26 -3.60 32.95 8.04
CA HIS A 26 -4.77 33.13 8.90
C HIS A 26 -5.99 33.67 8.14
N ALA A 27 -5.80 34.49 7.12
CA ALA A 27 -6.91 35.01 6.31
C ALA A 27 -7.58 33.89 5.51
N LYS A 28 -6.80 33.06 4.82
CA LYS A 28 -7.28 31.86 4.13
C LYS A 28 -7.92 30.87 5.11
N ASP A 29 -7.24 30.57 6.21
CA ASP A 29 -7.71 29.64 7.25
C ASP A 29 -9.08 30.06 7.80
N SER A 30 -9.32 31.37 7.97
CA SER A 30 -10.59 31.92 8.43
C SER A 30 -11.69 31.86 7.36
N SER A 31 -11.33 31.86 6.08
CA SER A 31 -12.28 31.80 4.96
C SER A 31 -12.79 30.39 4.67
N TYR A 32 -12.06 29.35 5.10
CA TYR A 32 -12.45 27.97 4.85
C TYR A 32 -13.60 27.53 5.74
N ARG A 33 -14.49 26.72 5.18
CA ARG A 33 -15.52 26.06 5.98
C ARG A 33 -14.87 25.11 6.97
N LYS A 34 -15.10 25.34 8.26
CA LYS A 34 -14.65 24.47 9.35
C LYS A 34 -15.71 23.45 9.72
N SER A 35 -15.29 22.24 10.08
CA SER A 35 -16.14 21.19 10.59
C SER A 35 -15.42 20.38 11.67
N LYS A 36 -16.20 19.76 12.55
CA LYS A 36 -15.67 18.79 13.50
C LYS A 36 -15.89 17.39 12.95
N VAL A 37 -14.82 16.61 12.91
CA VAL A 37 -14.82 15.24 12.41
C VAL A 37 -14.33 14.26 13.46
N LEU A 38 -14.96 13.09 13.51
CA LEU A 38 -14.54 12.01 14.39
C LEU A 38 -13.46 11.18 13.71
N CYS A 39 -12.43 10.83 14.47
CA CYS A 39 -11.36 9.95 14.02
C CYS A 39 -11.43 8.60 14.75
N ASN A 40 -11.05 7.49 14.09
CA ASN A 40 -11.01 6.15 14.68
C ASN A 40 -9.87 5.98 15.70
N LEU A 41 -9.68 6.97 16.53
CA LEU A 41 -8.74 7.04 17.63
C LEU A 41 -9.49 7.15 18.95
N ARG A 42 -8.95 6.54 20.01
CA ARG A 42 -9.34 6.80 21.39
C ARG A 42 -8.12 7.17 22.20
N GLN A 43 -8.26 8.11 23.11
CA GLN A 43 -7.17 8.56 23.97
C GLN A 43 -6.68 7.42 24.86
N ILE A 44 -5.39 7.34 25.09
CA ILE A 44 -4.77 6.46 26.09
C ILE A 44 -4.27 7.36 27.22
N ASP A 45 -4.77 7.11 28.42
CA ASP A 45 -4.23 7.68 29.64
C ASP A 45 -3.38 6.60 30.35
N LEU A 46 -2.19 6.98 30.73
CA LEU A 46 -1.30 6.12 31.48
C LEU A 46 -1.33 6.52 32.95
N GLY A 47 -1.99 5.74 33.80
CA GLY A 47 -1.98 5.93 35.25
C GLY A 47 -0.59 5.79 35.90
N ILE A 48 0.45 5.69 35.07
CA ILE A 48 1.86 5.59 35.43
C ILE A 48 2.65 6.88 35.12
N GLU A 49 1.98 8.03 34.98
CA GLU A 49 2.63 9.31 34.56
C GLU A 49 3.85 9.70 35.40
N ASN A 50 3.96 9.22 36.61
CA ASN A 50 5.06 9.51 37.54
C ASN A 50 6.10 8.38 37.63
N ARG A 51 6.05 7.37 36.76
CA ARG A 51 6.85 6.16 36.91
C ARG A 51 7.74 5.91 35.71
N LYS A 52 8.96 5.46 35.95
CA LYS A 52 9.86 4.99 34.88
C LYS A 52 9.55 3.53 34.57
N VAL A 53 9.32 3.21 33.32
CA VAL A 53 9.30 1.83 32.82
C VAL A 53 10.73 1.48 32.39
N LEU A 54 11.29 0.47 33.01
CA LEU A 54 12.65 0.01 32.73
C LEU A 54 12.64 -1.09 31.69
N GLN A 55 13.73 -1.21 30.97
CA GLN A 55 13.91 -2.24 29.96
C GLN A 55 15.04 -3.18 30.38
N TYR A 56 14.79 -4.49 30.37
CA TYR A 56 15.79 -5.52 30.60
C TYR A 56 15.92 -6.42 29.38
N ALA A 57 17.15 -6.77 29.02
CA ALA A 57 17.45 -7.83 28.06
C ALA A 57 17.35 -9.19 28.75
N ILE A 58 16.85 -10.20 28.04
CA ILE A 58 16.71 -11.56 28.56
C ILE A 58 17.77 -12.44 27.94
N HIS A 59 18.56 -13.11 28.80
CA HIS A 59 19.55 -14.09 28.39
C HIS A 59 19.17 -15.46 28.99
N TYR A 60 19.34 -16.52 28.18
CA TYR A 60 19.04 -17.87 28.57
C TYR A 60 20.32 -18.74 28.58
N GLU A 61 20.51 -19.52 29.63
CA GLU A 61 21.55 -20.54 29.74
C GLU A 61 20.90 -21.87 30.08
N PRO A 62 20.98 -22.92 29.23
CA PRO A 62 21.63 -22.90 27.91
C PRO A 62 20.94 -21.96 26.89
N ILE A 63 21.71 -21.54 25.92
CA ILE A 63 21.25 -20.60 24.88
C ILE A 63 20.03 -21.21 24.15
N ILE A 64 18.97 -20.43 24.05
CA ILE A 64 17.77 -20.81 23.31
C ILE A 64 17.77 -20.03 21.99
N SER A 65 17.64 -20.74 20.87
CA SER A 65 17.58 -20.13 19.55
C SER A 65 16.50 -19.04 19.47
N ASP A 66 16.79 -17.97 18.73
CA ASP A 66 15.91 -16.80 18.63
C ASP A 66 14.50 -17.11 18.14
N ASP A 67 14.30 -18.23 17.47
CA ASP A 67 13.03 -18.64 16.91
C ASP A 67 12.25 -19.63 17.80
N ASN A 68 12.85 -20.15 18.86
CA ASN A 68 12.14 -21.01 19.80
C ASN A 68 11.31 -20.19 20.81
N TYR A 69 10.46 -19.30 20.26
CA TYR A 69 9.50 -18.54 21.09
C TYR A 69 8.58 -19.40 21.97
N PRO A 70 8.13 -20.59 21.56
CA PRO A 70 7.31 -21.43 22.47
C PRO A 70 8.03 -21.76 23.74
N LEU A 71 9.29 -22.19 23.65
CA LEU A 71 10.09 -22.54 24.83
C LEU A 71 10.40 -21.30 25.69
N LYS A 72 10.87 -20.21 25.06
CA LYS A 72 11.09 -18.93 25.75
C LYS A 72 9.84 -18.46 26.51
N ARG A 73 8.64 -18.59 25.90
CA ARG A 73 7.38 -18.26 26.55
C ARG A 73 7.02 -19.25 27.69
N LYS A 74 7.28 -20.54 27.49
CA LYS A 74 7.04 -21.58 28.55
C LYS A 74 7.88 -21.26 29.78
N ILE A 75 9.16 -20.95 29.57
CA ILE A 75 10.10 -20.56 30.63
C ILE A 75 9.62 -19.31 31.37
N ILE A 76 9.40 -18.21 30.67
CA ILE A 76 8.97 -16.94 31.28
C ILE A 76 7.64 -17.10 32.03
N ARG A 77 6.73 -17.92 31.52
CA ARG A 77 5.46 -18.22 32.21
C ARG A 77 5.71 -19.00 33.53
N GLN A 78 6.63 -19.95 33.52
CA GLN A 78 6.93 -20.75 34.68
C GLN A 78 7.60 -19.94 35.80
N ILE A 79 8.56 -19.06 35.44
CA ILE A 79 9.26 -18.19 36.40
C ILE A 79 8.49 -16.93 36.78
N ARG A 80 7.24 -16.76 36.26
CA ARG A 80 6.48 -15.52 36.47
C ARG A 80 6.24 -15.22 37.94
N LYS A 81 5.99 -16.25 38.75
CA LYS A 81 5.79 -16.11 40.18
C LYS A 81 7.07 -15.65 40.89
N ASP A 82 8.21 -16.20 40.49
CA ASP A 82 9.51 -15.85 41.08
C ASP A 82 9.90 -14.42 40.66
N LEU A 83 9.63 -14.05 39.41
CA LEU A 83 9.85 -12.67 38.90
C LEU A 83 9.00 -11.64 39.65
N SER A 84 7.86 -11.98 40.19
CA SER A 84 7.03 -11.07 41.01
C SER A 84 7.68 -10.65 42.32
N GLY A 85 8.70 -11.35 42.77
CA GLY A 85 9.53 -10.95 43.90
C GLY A 85 10.55 -9.85 43.56
N TYR A 86 10.91 -9.70 42.32
CA TYR A 86 11.87 -8.70 41.82
C TYR A 86 11.22 -7.54 41.06
N PHE A 87 10.12 -7.82 40.38
CA PHE A 87 9.43 -6.86 39.53
C PHE A 87 7.98 -6.74 39.93
N ASP A 88 7.54 -5.55 40.30
CA ASP A 88 6.14 -5.30 40.64
C ASP A 88 5.24 -5.65 39.45
N LYS A 89 5.68 -5.30 38.20
CA LYS A 89 4.98 -5.61 36.95
C LYS A 89 5.97 -5.79 35.80
N PHE A 90 5.67 -6.68 34.89
CA PHE A 90 6.47 -6.84 33.68
C PHE A 90 5.66 -7.30 32.46
N ALA A 91 6.11 -6.89 31.28
CA ALA A 91 5.57 -7.31 29.98
C ALA A 91 6.68 -7.69 29.03
N GLN A 92 6.59 -8.88 28.43
CA GLN A 92 7.60 -9.41 27.51
C GLN A 92 7.35 -8.95 26.08
N ALA A 93 8.42 -8.51 25.40
CA ALA A 93 8.46 -8.19 23.96
C ALA A 93 9.70 -8.83 23.32
N GLY A 94 9.57 -10.07 22.82
CA GLY A 94 10.71 -10.84 22.32
C GLY A 94 11.69 -11.21 23.44
N ASP A 95 12.98 -10.91 23.27
CA ASP A 95 14.05 -11.11 24.24
C ASP A 95 14.27 -9.88 25.13
N THR A 96 13.25 -9.09 25.30
CA THR A 96 13.23 -7.92 26.18
C THR A 96 12.02 -7.98 27.10
N ILE A 97 12.14 -7.56 28.35
CA ILE A 97 11.00 -7.25 29.19
C ILE A 97 10.98 -5.77 29.54
N PHE A 98 9.77 -5.23 29.56
CA PHE A 98 9.47 -3.93 30.16
C PHE A 98 9.02 -4.16 31.58
N VAL A 99 9.63 -3.47 32.52
CA VAL A 99 9.47 -3.72 33.95
C VAL A 99 9.06 -2.45 34.65
N PHE A 100 8.16 -2.61 35.58
CA PHE A 100 7.84 -1.60 36.55
C PHE A 100 8.27 -2.15 37.93
N THR A 101 9.11 -1.45 38.66
CA THR A 101 9.56 -1.80 40.02
C THR A 101 9.95 -0.56 40.78
N LYS A 102 9.79 -0.60 42.10
CA LYS A 102 10.21 0.45 43.05
C LYS A 102 11.70 0.38 43.32
N ASP A 103 12.25 -0.84 43.32
CA ASP A 103 13.66 -1.10 43.62
C ASP A 103 14.33 -1.81 42.42
N PRO A 104 14.90 -1.04 41.45
CA PRO A 104 15.48 -1.61 40.26
C PRO A 104 16.86 -2.22 40.52
N GLN A 105 16.99 -3.51 40.27
CA GLN A 105 18.26 -4.22 40.29
C GLN A 105 18.93 -4.17 38.93
N GLU A 106 20.28 -4.10 38.90
CA GLU A 106 21.02 -4.08 37.61
C GLU A 106 20.94 -5.43 36.90
N LYS A 107 20.87 -6.51 37.66
CA LYS A 107 20.80 -7.88 37.15
C LYS A 107 19.92 -8.75 38.05
N VAL A 108 19.01 -9.50 37.43
CA VAL A 108 18.17 -10.49 38.12
C VAL A 108 18.36 -11.83 37.44
N SER A 109 18.56 -12.90 38.19
CA SER A 109 18.68 -14.25 37.65
C SER A 109 17.70 -15.18 38.36
N VAL A 110 16.99 -16.01 37.60
CA VAL A 110 16.02 -17.00 38.08
C VAL A 110 16.31 -18.32 37.36
N GLU A 111 16.26 -19.40 38.10
CA GLU A 111 16.44 -20.75 37.57
C GLU A 111 15.10 -21.47 37.48
N THR A 112 14.91 -22.26 36.43
CA THR A 112 13.72 -23.07 36.26
C THR A 112 14.04 -24.34 35.49
N LYS A 113 13.38 -25.44 35.84
CA LYS A 113 13.53 -26.70 35.12
C LYS A 113 12.35 -26.90 34.19
N ILE A 114 12.64 -27.01 32.88
CA ILE A 114 11.65 -27.37 31.87
C ILE A 114 12.03 -28.75 31.37
N GLU A 115 11.15 -29.72 31.58
CA GLU A 115 11.44 -31.14 31.31
C GLU A 115 12.70 -31.53 32.11
N ASP A 116 13.74 -32.04 31.48
CA ASP A 116 14.97 -32.40 32.19
C ASP A 116 16.07 -31.35 32.12
N THR A 117 15.82 -30.21 31.44
CA THR A 117 16.81 -29.15 31.26
C THR A 117 16.60 -28.03 32.28
N LEU A 118 17.65 -27.74 33.04
CA LEU A 118 17.72 -26.60 33.96
C LEU A 118 18.09 -25.34 33.13
N TYR A 119 17.23 -24.34 33.18
CA TYR A 119 17.46 -23.03 32.51
C TYR A 119 17.73 -21.97 33.59
N LYS A 120 18.84 -21.28 33.42
CA LYS A 120 19.12 -20.04 34.12
C LYS A 120 18.70 -18.89 33.21
N VAL A 121 17.80 -18.04 33.65
CA VAL A 121 17.28 -16.89 32.90
C VAL A 121 17.77 -15.63 33.57
N THR A 122 18.54 -14.86 32.85
CA THR A 122 19.14 -13.62 33.37
C THR A 122 18.49 -12.43 32.71
N PHE A 123 18.14 -11.44 33.49
CA PHE A 123 17.56 -10.17 33.11
C PHE A 123 18.57 -9.08 33.41
N ASP A 124 19.20 -8.55 32.34
CA ASP A 124 20.18 -7.48 32.45
C ASP A 124 19.52 -6.14 32.15
N LYS A 125 19.58 -5.21 33.10
CA LYS A 125 19.03 -3.87 32.96
C LYS A 125 19.75 -3.13 31.84
N THR A 126 18.99 -2.65 30.87
CA THR A 126 19.56 -1.82 29.82
C THR A 126 19.59 -0.35 30.26
N PRO A 127 20.49 0.50 29.69
CA PRO A 127 20.49 1.93 29.99
C PRO A 127 19.22 2.63 29.51
N ASN A 128 18.31 1.88 28.88
CA ASN A 128 17.08 2.40 28.34
C ASN A 128 15.98 2.40 29.41
N SER A 129 15.53 3.58 29.80
CA SER A 129 14.30 3.76 30.58
C SER A 129 13.29 4.55 29.77
N ILE A 130 12.00 4.26 29.97
CA ILE A 130 10.91 5.01 29.37
C ILE A 130 10.35 5.95 30.42
N ASN A 131 10.47 7.25 30.20
CA ASN A 131 9.85 8.27 31.02
C ASN A 131 8.48 8.64 30.42
N CYS A 132 7.40 8.22 31.09
CA CYS A 132 6.05 8.45 30.60
C CYS A 132 5.55 9.90 30.79
N ARG A 133 6.32 10.78 31.48
CA ARG A 133 5.95 12.19 31.68
C ARG A 133 6.12 13.07 30.44
N ASN A 134 7.02 12.70 29.54
CA ASN A 134 7.43 13.54 28.40
C ASN A 134 6.92 13.00 27.05
N ILE A 135 5.66 12.55 26.99
CA ILE A 135 5.08 11.96 25.77
C ILE A 135 4.96 12.97 24.63
N ASN A 136 4.94 14.27 24.94
CA ASN A 136 4.77 15.34 23.96
C ASN A 136 6.08 15.99 23.49
N THR A 137 7.25 15.46 23.87
CA THR A 137 8.55 15.98 23.43
C THR A 137 9.18 15.04 22.42
N LYS A 138 9.95 15.63 21.48
CA LYS A 138 10.76 14.95 20.43
C LYS A 138 11.84 14.05 21.02
N THR A 139 11.52 12.94 21.64
CA THR A 139 12.55 12.10 22.21
C THR A 139 12.55 10.71 21.62
N LYS A 140 13.71 10.07 21.60
CA LYS A 140 13.89 8.63 21.38
C LYS A 140 12.94 7.80 22.25
N ASP A 141 12.46 8.36 23.34
CA ASP A 141 11.52 7.78 24.27
C ASP A 141 10.14 7.55 23.63
N ASN A 142 9.70 8.40 22.72
CA ASN A 142 8.41 8.21 22.02
C ASN A 142 8.35 6.90 21.22
N ILE A 143 9.45 6.49 20.58
CA ILE A 143 9.54 5.24 19.83
C ILE A 143 9.46 4.04 20.80
N LYS A 144 10.11 4.14 21.96
CA LYS A 144 10.11 3.10 22.99
C LYS A 144 8.76 2.96 23.65
N ILE A 145 8.10 4.09 23.99
CA ILE A 145 6.75 4.12 24.55
C ILE A 145 5.77 3.47 23.58
N LYS A 146 5.82 3.83 22.31
CA LYS A 146 5.00 3.24 21.25
C LYS A 146 5.19 1.72 21.18
N SER A 147 6.45 1.26 21.13
CA SER A 147 6.79 -0.17 21.08
C SER A 147 6.30 -0.93 22.31
N PHE A 148 6.46 -0.37 23.50
CA PHE A 148 5.97 -0.92 24.75
C PHE A 148 4.44 -1.08 24.74
N LEU A 149 3.71 -0.02 24.41
CA LEU A 149 2.25 -0.05 24.39
C LEU A 149 1.71 -0.97 23.30
N GLU A 150 2.30 -0.98 22.11
CA GLU A 150 1.92 -1.92 21.04
C GLU A 150 2.13 -3.38 21.49
N SER A 151 3.17 -3.66 22.28
CA SER A 151 3.38 -4.99 22.86
C SER A 151 2.31 -5.36 23.89
N LEU A 152 1.90 -4.44 24.75
CA LEU A 152 0.82 -4.66 25.71
C LEU A 152 -0.53 -4.89 25.02
N ILE A 153 -0.89 -4.04 24.06
CA ILE A 153 -2.13 -4.16 23.28
C ILE A 153 -2.18 -5.50 22.54
N LYS A 154 -1.05 -5.92 21.95
CA LYS A 154 -0.93 -7.25 21.35
C LYS A 154 -1.20 -8.36 22.36
N ASN A 155 -0.66 -8.28 23.58
CA ASN A 155 -0.88 -9.29 24.62
C ASN A 155 -2.35 -9.33 25.03
N ILE A 156 -3.02 -8.18 25.12
CA ILE A 156 -4.46 -8.07 25.42
C ILE A 156 -5.29 -8.80 24.34
N PHE A 157 -5.04 -8.56 23.05
CA PHE A 157 -5.75 -9.27 21.98
C PHE A 157 -5.46 -10.76 21.96
N MET A 158 -4.21 -11.16 22.18
CA MET A 158 -3.81 -12.58 22.19
C MET A 158 -4.27 -13.36 23.42
N ALA A 159 -4.64 -12.68 24.52
CA ALA A 159 -5.30 -13.30 25.66
C ALA A 159 -6.74 -13.73 25.33
N ASN A 160 -7.31 -13.23 24.25
CA ASN A 160 -8.59 -13.69 23.71
C ASN A 160 -8.37 -14.94 22.85
N ASN A 161 -8.86 -16.09 23.31
CA ASN A 161 -8.61 -17.42 22.73
C ASN A 161 -9.07 -17.60 21.27
N HIS A 162 -9.87 -16.67 20.75
CA HIS A 162 -10.44 -16.77 19.40
C HIS A 162 -9.72 -15.88 18.38
N MET A 163 -8.68 -15.15 18.81
CA MET A 163 -7.93 -14.26 17.94
C MET A 163 -6.71 -14.94 17.32
N VAL A 164 -6.60 -14.86 16.02
CA VAL A 164 -5.43 -15.29 15.22
C VAL A 164 -4.66 -14.08 14.76
N ARG A 165 -3.35 -14.08 15.00
CA ARG A 165 -2.45 -13.02 14.56
C ARG A 165 -1.82 -13.37 13.21
N PHE A 166 -1.93 -12.47 12.23
CA PHE A 166 -1.27 -12.62 10.93
C PHE A 166 0.03 -11.80 10.81
N ASP A 167 0.08 -10.65 11.46
CA ASP A 167 1.25 -9.77 11.57
C ASP A 167 1.31 -9.14 12.97
N ASP A 168 2.21 -8.19 13.19
CA ASP A 168 2.39 -7.61 14.52
C ASP A 168 1.21 -6.75 15.00
N ARG A 169 0.35 -6.31 14.08
CA ARG A 169 -0.73 -5.35 14.36
C ARG A 169 -2.12 -5.81 13.92
N SER A 170 -2.24 -6.97 13.27
CA SER A 170 -3.51 -7.45 12.71
C SER A 170 -3.97 -8.76 13.36
N PHE A 171 -5.18 -8.74 13.87
CA PHE A 171 -5.81 -9.81 14.63
C PHE A 171 -7.15 -10.16 13.99
N TYR A 172 -7.46 -11.43 13.81
CA TYR A 172 -8.69 -11.91 13.18
C TYR A 172 -9.39 -12.94 14.07
N ASN A 173 -10.71 -12.83 14.17
CA ASN A 173 -11.52 -13.77 14.93
C ASN A 173 -12.08 -14.84 14.00
N TYR A 174 -11.66 -16.10 14.15
CA TYR A 174 -12.10 -17.18 13.28
C TYR A 174 -13.53 -17.67 13.60
N HIS A 175 -14.09 -17.34 14.74
CA HIS A 175 -15.51 -17.56 15.06
C HIS A 175 -16.42 -16.46 14.50
N ASP A 176 -15.90 -15.24 14.29
CA ASP A 176 -16.61 -14.12 13.65
C ASP A 176 -16.34 -14.17 12.15
N SER A 177 -16.96 -15.12 11.45
CA SER A 177 -16.72 -15.35 10.03
C SER A 177 -18.00 -15.39 9.23
N ASN A 178 -17.93 -14.89 7.98
CA ASN A 178 -19.01 -14.94 7.02
C ASN A 178 -18.63 -15.88 5.87
N SER A 179 -19.49 -16.85 5.58
CA SER A 179 -19.30 -17.74 4.41
C SER A 179 -19.69 -17.04 3.10
N LEU A 180 -18.98 -17.36 2.03
CA LEU A 180 -19.18 -16.83 0.70
C LEU A 180 -19.69 -17.92 -0.24
N GLY A 181 -20.82 -17.67 -0.85
CA GLY A 181 -21.41 -18.50 -1.91
C GLY A 181 -21.31 -20.01 -1.68
N LYS A 182 -21.05 -20.75 -2.76
CA LYS A 182 -20.87 -22.21 -2.76
C LYS A 182 -19.38 -22.64 -2.72
N SER A 183 -18.45 -21.69 -2.79
CA SER A 183 -17.00 -21.97 -2.86
C SER A 183 -16.37 -22.46 -1.55
N GLY A 184 -17.11 -22.43 -0.43
CA GLY A 184 -16.57 -22.74 0.88
C GLY A 184 -15.62 -21.67 1.46
N ALA A 185 -15.42 -20.58 0.73
CA ALA A 185 -14.59 -19.48 1.19
C ALA A 185 -15.25 -18.76 2.38
N LYS A 186 -14.42 -18.24 3.29
CA LYS A 186 -14.84 -17.52 4.51
C LYS A 186 -14.11 -16.20 4.65
N ILE A 187 -14.83 -15.17 5.09
CA ILE A 187 -14.23 -13.91 5.50
C ILE A 187 -14.15 -13.89 7.02
N TRP A 188 -12.96 -13.88 7.58
CA TRP A 188 -12.76 -13.65 9.00
C TRP A 188 -12.73 -12.15 9.29
N ASN A 189 -13.56 -11.72 10.20
CA ASN A 189 -13.55 -10.36 10.71
C ASN A 189 -12.40 -10.17 11.69
N GLY A 190 -11.78 -9.00 11.64
CA GLY A 190 -10.63 -8.70 12.47
C GLY A 190 -10.36 -7.22 12.62
N PHE A 191 -9.24 -6.90 13.21
CA PHE A 191 -8.85 -5.55 13.57
C PHE A 191 -7.35 -5.34 13.36
N ALA A 192 -7.00 -4.13 12.94
CA ALA A 192 -5.62 -3.65 12.99
C ALA A 192 -5.52 -2.56 14.06
N THR A 193 -4.48 -2.64 14.86
CA THR A 193 -4.24 -1.69 15.95
C THR A 193 -2.90 -0.99 15.78
N ALA A 194 -2.82 0.26 16.22
CA ALA A 194 -1.55 0.96 16.35
C ALA A 194 -1.64 2.02 17.43
N VAL A 195 -0.56 2.23 18.14
CA VAL A 195 -0.38 3.37 19.04
C VAL A 195 0.14 4.55 18.22
N THR A 196 -0.48 5.71 18.38
CA THR A 196 -0.12 6.94 17.68
C THR A 196 0.11 8.05 18.70
N ILE A 197 1.23 8.74 18.57
CA ILE A 197 1.55 9.94 19.35
C ILE A 197 1.29 11.13 18.43
N THR A 198 0.45 12.05 18.86
CA THR A 198 0.07 13.24 18.11
C THR A 198 0.32 14.48 18.94
N GLU A 199 0.10 15.67 18.36
CA GLU A 199 0.20 16.94 19.10
C GLU A 199 -0.76 17.03 20.30
N ASN A 200 -1.88 16.28 20.27
CA ASN A 200 -2.88 16.23 21.35
C ASN A 200 -2.68 15.07 22.35
N GLY A 201 -1.59 14.30 22.21
CA GLY A 201 -1.25 13.25 23.15
C GLY A 201 -1.17 11.85 22.53
N LEU A 202 -1.44 10.86 23.38
CA LEU A 202 -1.29 9.44 23.07
C LEU A 202 -2.65 8.82 22.74
N PHE A 203 -2.71 8.12 21.59
CA PHE A 203 -3.94 7.51 21.11
C PHE A 203 -3.76 6.06 20.68
N LEU A 204 -4.79 5.28 20.88
CA LEU A 204 -4.98 3.96 20.29
C LEU A 204 -5.84 4.09 19.04
N ARG A 205 -5.30 3.66 17.92
CA ARG A 205 -6.03 3.47 16.69
C ARG A 205 -6.51 2.04 16.57
N VAL A 206 -7.79 1.86 16.27
CA VAL A 206 -8.35 0.58 15.86
C VAL A 206 -9.03 0.76 14.50
N ASN A 207 -8.76 -0.16 13.58
CA ASN A 207 -9.43 -0.22 12.30
C ASN A 207 -9.89 -1.65 12.03
N ASP A 208 -11.07 -1.83 11.44
CA ASP A 208 -11.53 -3.15 11.06
C ASP A 208 -10.75 -3.68 9.85
N LYS A 209 -10.50 -4.95 9.83
CA LYS A 209 -9.87 -5.70 8.75
C LYS A 209 -10.68 -6.94 8.42
N ASN A 210 -10.56 -7.40 7.21
CA ASN A 210 -11.13 -8.66 6.77
C ASN A 210 -10.00 -9.54 6.22
N LYS A 211 -10.05 -10.83 6.51
CA LYS A 211 -9.14 -11.81 5.96
C LYS A 211 -9.92 -12.89 5.24
N LEU A 212 -9.66 -13.03 3.95
CA LEU A 212 -10.24 -14.10 3.16
C LEU A 212 -9.44 -15.39 3.38
N ILE A 213 -10.17 -16.44 3.73
CA ILE A 213 -9.71 -17.82 3.74
C ILE A 213 -10.46 -18.52 2.62
N THR A 214 -9.75 -19.05 1.66
CA THR A 214 -10.39 -19.75 0.53
C THR A 214 -10.96 -21.11 0.97
N GLY A 215 -11.90 -21.67 0.23
CA GLY A 215 -12.34 -23.05 0.44
C GLY A 215 -11.33 -24.09 -0.06
N LYS A 216 -10.24 -23.65 -0.72
CA LYS A 216 -9.22 -24.53 -1.31
C LYS A 216 -8.03 -24.70 -0.37
N THR A 217 -7.59 -25.93 -0.20
CA THR A 217 -6.33 -26.25 0.48
C THR A 217 -5.15 -25.97 -0.45
N ALA A 218 -3.94 -25.94 0.11
CA ALA A 218 -2.73 -25.87 -0.70
C ALA A 218 -2.58 -27.13 -1.58
N TYR A 219 -3.04 -28.29 -1.10
CA TYR A 219 -3.04 -29.53 -1.88
C TYR A 219 -3.96 -29.43 -3.12
N ASP A 220 -5.18 -28.91 -2.97
CA ASP A 220 -6.09 -28.69 -4.10
C ASP A 220 -5.44 -27.86 -5.21
N LYS A 221 -4.66 -26.86 -4.82
CA LYS A 221 -3.95 -25.99 -5.76
C LYS A 221 -2.76 -26.68 -6.44
N ILE A 222 -2.02 -27.48 -5.70
CA ILE A 222 -0.94 -28.31 -6.27
C ILE A 222 -1.51 -29.24 -7.35
N ILE A 223 -2.63 -29.89 -7.07
CA ILE A 223 -3.33 -30.75 -8.05
C ILE A 223 -3.85 -29.94 -9.25
N GLU A 224 -4.42 -28.75 -9.01
CA GLU A 224 -4.90 -27.86 -10.07
C GLU A 224 -3.76 -27.48 -11.04
N ILE A 225 -2.60 -27.09 -10.53
CA ILE A 225 -1.42 -26.77 -11.36
C ILE A 225 -0.92 -28.03 -12.08
N GLY A 226 -0.80 -29.14 -11.37
CA GLY A 226 -0.31 -30.42 -11.92
C GLY A 226 -1.10 -30.95 -13.10
N LYS A 227 -2.42 -30.75 -13.12
CA LYS A 227 -3.28 -31.13 -14.24
C LYS A 227 -2.91 -30.50 -15.58
N ASN A 228 -2.31 -29.30 -15.56
CA ASN A 228 -1.88 -28.60 -16.77
C ASN A 228 -0.60 -29.18 -17.39
N PHE A 229 0.16 -29.97 -16.64
CA PHE A 229 1.46 -30.51 -17.06
C PHE A 229 1.45 -32.01 -17.40
N GLY A 230 0.33 -32.73 -17.16
CA GLY A 230 0.23 -34.16 -17.37
C GLY A 230 1.10 -35.03 -16.46
N ASN A 231 2.21 -34.50 -15.94
CA ASN A 231 3.11 -35.16 -14.98
C ASN A 231 3.46 -34.19 -13.81
N MET A 232 2.94 -34.49 -12.64
CA MET A 232 3.17 -33.68 -11.43
C MET A 232 4.60 -33.77 -10.88
N ARG A 233 5.37 -34.80 -11.26
CA ARG A 233 6.76 -35.00 -10.81
C ARG A 233 7.79 -34.42 -11.78
N GLY A 234 7.37 -33.87 -12.92
CA GLY A 234 8.27 -33.24 -13.89
C GLY A 234 8.85 -31.92 -13.33
N GLU A 235 10.11 -31.64 -13.65
CA GLU A 235 10.83 -30.45 -13.15
C GLU A 235 10.12 -29.14 -13.47
N ASP A 236 9.53 -28.99 -14.65
CA ASP A 236 8.77 -27.79 -15.05
C ASP A 236 7.54 -27.59 -14.18
N CYS A 237 6.82 -28.66 -13.87
CA CYS A 237 5.65 -28.60 -12.98
C CYS A 237 6.06 -28.22 -11.55
N GLN A 238 7.13 -28.83 -11.04
CA GLN A 238 7.66 -28.52 -9.70
C GLN A 238 8.12 -27.07 -9.60
N ARG A 239 8.78 -26.55 -10.64
CA ARG A 239 9.19 -25.13 -10.72
C ARG A 239 7.98 -24.20 -10.67
N GLU A 240 6.94 -24.46 -11.47
CA GLU A 240 5.70 -23.65 -11.49
C GLU A 240 5.00 -23.67 -10.13
N ILE A 241 4.89 -24.84 -9.49
CA ILE A 241 4.30 -24.96 -8.15
C ILE A 241 5.12 -24.17 -7.13
N ASN A 242 6.44 -24.25 -7.15
CA ASN A 242 7.32 -23.49 -6.27
C ASN A 242 7.18 -21.98 -6.48
N GLU A 243 7.18 -21.51 -7.72
CA GLU A 243 6.99 -20.09 -8.04
C GLU A 243 5.64 -19.58 -7.55
N TYR A 244 4.58 -20.37 -7.71
CA TYR A 244 3.25 -20.04 -7.25
C TYR A 244 3.19 -19.83 -5.72
N PHE A 245 3.76 -20.78 -4.95
CA PHE A 245 3.66 -20.73 -3.48
C PHE A 245 4.67 -19.81 -2.80
N LYS A 246 5.79 -19.51 -3.45
CA LYS A 246 6.85 -18.69 -2.87
C LYS A 246 6.36 -17.33 -2.40
N GLY A 247 6.46 -17.10 -1.09
CA GLY A 247 6.04 -15.86 -0.43
C GLY A 247 4.54 -15.76 -0.15
N LYS A 248 3.71 -16.71 -0.58
CA LYS A 248 2.28 -16.75 -0.22
C LYS A 248 2.09 -17.08 1.25
N THR A 249 0.95 -16.62 1.78
CA THR A 249 0.55 -16.93 3.16
C THR A 249 -0.57 -17.97 3.13
N VAL A 250 -0.38 -19.04 3.88
CA VAL A 250 -1.38 -20.08 4.14
C VAL A 250 -1.79 -20.08 5.60
N ILE A 251 -2.93 -20.65 5.92
CA ILE A 251 -3.40 -20.79 7.29
C ILE A 251 -3.65 -22.24 7.63
N ALA A 252 -3.07 -22.69 8.74
CA ALA A 252 -3.41 -23.97 9.33
C ALA A 252 -4.70 -23.85 10.15
N THR A 253 -5.66 -24.73 9.91
CA THR A 253 -6.95 -24.74 10.63
C THR A 253 -6.99 -25.77 11.76
N TYR A 254 -5.82 -26.21 12.17
CA TYR A 254 -5.60 -27.09 13.34
C TYR A 254 -4.80 -26.37 14.42
N GLY A 255 -4.87 -26.88 15.61
CA GLY A 255 -4.19 -26.29 16.77
C GLY A 255 -4.69 -24.88 17.06
N SER A 256 -3.82 -23.89 16.94
CA SER A 256 -4.10 -22.47 17.22
C SER A 256 -4.42 -21.62 15.98
N TYR A 257 -4.80 -22.20 14.87
CA TYR A 257 -5.12 -21.48 13.63
C TYR A 257 -4.00 -20.52 13.21
N ARG A 258 -2.82 -21.05 12.94
CA ARG A 258 -1.64 -20.23 12.71
C ARG A 258 -1.43 -19.90 11.22
N ALA A 259 -1.04 -18.67 10.92
CA ALA A 259 -0.64 -18.24 9.58
C ALA A 259 0.85 -18.49 9.35
N TYR A 260 1.20 -19.01 8.17
CA TYR A 260 2.57 -19.31 7.75
C TYR A 260 2.85 -18.70 6.39
N ARG A 261 4.05 -18.15 6.22
CA ARG A 261 4.52 -17.72 4.91
C ARG A 261 5.37 -18.80 4.29
N ILE A 262 5.09 -19.18 3.05
CA ILE A 262 5.81 -20.26 2.37
C ILE A 262 7.10 -19.73 1.72
N GLY A 263 8.21 -20.42 1.93
CA GLY A 263 9.50 -20.17 1.29
C GLY A 263 9.65 -20.98 0.01
N GLU A 264 9.45 -22.28 0.14
CA GLU A 264 9.60 -23.26 -0.95
C GLU A 264 8.79 -24.52 -0.66
N ILE A 265 8.78 -25.46 -1.60
CA ILE A 265 8.16 -26.78 -1.47
C ILE A 265 9.22 -27.85 -1.64
N SER A 266 9.23 -28.85 -0.77
CA SER A 266 10.06 -30.02 -0.89
C SER A 266 9.25 -31.15 -1.53
N PHE A 267 9.65 -31.59 -2.70
CA PHE A 267 9.07 -32.73 -3.42
C PHE A 267 9.72 -34.07 -3.04
N ASP A 268 10.91 -34.04 -2.45
CA ASP A 268 11.64 -35.22 -1.98
C ASP A 268 11.16 -35.73 -0.62
N LYS A 269 10.46 -34.87 0.13
CA LYS A 269 9.95 -35.16 1.47
C LYS A 269 8.44 -35.26 1.46
N ASN A 270 7.92 -36.24 2.18
CA ASN A 270 6.51 -36.45 2.43
C ASN A 270 6.26 -36.75 3.91
N ILE A 271 5.00 -36.96 4.28
CA ILE A 271 4.60 -37.15 5.68
C ILE A 271 5.06 -38.50 6.28
N THR A 272 5.40 -39.47 5.45
CA THR A 272 5.82 -40.81 5.88
C THR A 272 7.34 -40.94 5.99
N ASN A 273 8.10 -40.31 5.07
CA ASN A 273 9.56 -40.37 5.03
C ASN A 273 10.26 -39.26 5.84
N THR A 274 9.52 -38.28 6.37
CA THR A 274 10.10 -37.19 7.17
C THR A 274 9.87 -37.45 8.65
N GLU A 275 10.97 -37.70 9.37
CA GLU A 275 10.98 -37.94 10.81
C GLU A 275 11.61 -36.76 11.56
N PHE A 276 11.21 -36.57 12.79
CA PHE A 276 11.82 -35.64 13.73
C PHE A 276 11.78 -36.20 15.15
N GLU A 277 12.67 -35.71 16.00
CA GLU A 277 12.75 -36.13 17.38
C GLU A 277 11.68 -35.43 18.23
N ILE A 278 10.94 -36.19 19.00
CA ILE A 278 10.06 -35.69 20.07
C ILE A 278 10.56 -36.24 21.41
N GLU A 279 10.44 -35.40 22.42
CA GLU A 279 10.73 -35.80 23.80
C GLU A 279 9.42 -35.93 24.57
N LYS A 280 9.11 -37.11 25.05
CA LYS A 280 8.00 -37.40 25.96
C LYS A 280 8.53 -38.06 27.21
N GLU A 281 8.20 -37.49 28.34
CA GLU A 281 8.56 -38.01 29.66
C GLU A 281 10.07 -38.32 29.81
N GLY A 282 10.93 -37.43 29.26
CA GLY A 282 12.37 -37.56 29.30
C GLY A 282 12.97 -38.57 28.32
N LYS A 283 12.16 -39.25 27.50
CA LYS A 283 12.65 -40.17 26.45
C LYS A 283 12.54 -39.51 25.07
N LYS A 284 13.67 -39.45 24.35
CA LYS A 284 13.71 -39.02 22.94
C LYS A 284 13.26 -40.19 22.08
N SER A 285 12.30 -39.92 21.21
CA SER A 285 11.83 -40.91 20.23
C SER A 285 11.68 -40.21 18.87
N LYS A 286 11.99 -40.95 17.80
CA LYS A 286 11.72 -40.47 16.43
C LYS A 286 10.29 -40.78 16.07
N ILE A 287 9.62 -39.82 15.45
CA ILE A 287 8.25 -39.97 14.95
C ILE A 287 8.16 -39.33 13.57
N ASN A 288 7.47 -39.97 12.64
CA ASN A 288 7.16 -39.35 11.35
C ASN A 288 6.00 -38.35 11.46
N ILE A 289 5.89 -37.45 10.49
CA ILE A 289 4.88 -36.38 10.49
C ILE A 289 3.46 -36.97 10.59
N LYS A 290 3.14 -38.04 9.84
CA LYS A 290 1.81 -38.67 9.87
C LYS A 290 1.41 -39.09 11.28
N ASN A 291 2.26 -39.85 11.96
CA ASN A 291 2.00 -40.38 13.33
C ASN A 291 1.93 -39.23 14.34
N TYR A 292 2.76 -38.19 14.21
CA TYR A 292 2.71 -37.01 15.07
C TYR A 292 1.35 -36.30 14.99
N TYR A 293 0.85 -36.04 13.78
CA TYR A 293 -0.45 -35.35 13.62
C TYR A 293 -1.60 -36.20 14.12
N LYS A 294 -1.56 -37.52 13.92
CA LYS A 294 -2.55 -38.44 14.44
C LYS A 294 -2.56 -38.43 15.98
N GLN A 295 -1.37 -38.49 16.64
CA GLN A 295 -1.27 -38.49 18.10
C GLN A 295 -1.61 -37.13 18.70
N GLN A 296 -1.04 -36.03 18.17
CA GLN A 296 -1.10 -34.70 18.78
C GLN A 296 -2.41 -33.98 18.49
N TYR A 297 -2.90 -34.06 17.26
CA TYR A 297 -4.07 -33.31 16.79
C TYR A 297 -5.30 -34.15 16.52
N LYS A 298 -5.18 -35.47 16.55
CA LYS A 298 -6.25 -36.45 16.22
C LYS A 298 -6.72 -36.29 14.77
N ILE A 299 -5.80 -35.96 13.86
CA ILE A 299 -6.05 -35.74 12.42
C ILE A 299 -5.48 -36.92 11.64
N ASP A 300 -6.30 -37.56 10.83
CA ASP A 300 -5.88 -38.53 9.84
C ASP A 300 -5.65 -37.81 8.50
N ILE A 301 -4.44 -37.96 7.95
CA ILE A 301 -4.02 -37.33 6.70
C ILE A 301 -4.36 -38.28 5.55
N LYS A 302 -5.05 -37.76 4.50
CA LYS A 302 -5.58 -38.59 3.39
C LYS A 302 -4.53 -38.87 2.31
N TYR A 303 -3.69 -37.89 1.99
CA TYR A 303 -2.77 -37.97 0.87
C TYR A 303 -1.34 -38.13 1.36
N GLU A 304 -0.80 -39.36 1.33
CA GLU A 304 0.49 -39.67 1.95
C GLU A 304 1.69 -39.20 1.12
N ASP A 305 1.55 -39.17 -0.21
CA ASP A 305 2.59 -38.80 -1.16
C ASP A 305 2.64 -37.31 -1.49
N GLN A 306 1.89 -36.47 -0.75
CA GLN A 306 1.91 -35.04 -0.98
C GLN A 306 3.27 -34.43 -0.60
N PRO A 307 3.79 -33.45 -1.39
CA PRO A 307 5.01 -32.74 -1.04
C PRO A 307 4.80 -31.89 0.21
N LEU A 308 5.89 -31.46 0.86
CA LEU A 308 5.79 -30.64 2.06
C LEU A 308 6.10 -29.18 1.78
N LEU A 309 5.26 -28.28 2.31
CA LEU A 309 5.53 -26.83 2.26
C LEU A 309 6.56 -26.48 3.34
N ILE A 310 7.51 -25.63 3.02
CA ILE A 310 8.53 -25.14 3.95
C ILE A 310 8.22 -23.69 4.32
N GLU A 311 8.14 -23.37 5.63
CA GLU A 311 7.97 -22.01 6.11
C GLU A 311 9.18 -21.15 5.71
N ALA A 312 8.93 -19.94 5.19
CA ALA A 312 9.98 -18.99 4.87
C ALA A 312 10.74 -18.54 6.12
N VAL A 313 12.03 -18.75 6.14
CA VAL A 313 12.91 -18.29 7.21
C VAL A 313 13.17 -16.78 7.03
N PRO A 314 12.92 -15.92 8.03
CA PRO A 314 13.24 -14.51 7.95
C PRO A 314 14.74 -14.27 7.72
N LYS A 315 15.12 -13.33 6.85
CA LYS A 315 16.53 -13.01 6.53
C LYS A 315 17.42 -12.72 7.75
N ARG A 316 16.85 -12.23 8.84
CA ARG A 316 17.55 -11.97 10.10
C ARG A 316 18.10 -13.25 10.75
N ARG A 317 17.45 -14.40 10.55
CA ARG A 317 17.85 -15.70 11.06
C ARG A 317 18.92 -16.40 10.20
N LEU A 318 19.07 -16.01 8.95
CA LEU A 318 20.11 -16.55 8.04
C LEU A 318 21.50 -15.99 8.30
N ARG A 319 21.64 -14.97 9.16
CA ARG A 319 22.92 -14.32 9.49
C ARG A 319 23.62 -14.93 10.71
N ASP A 320 22.91 -15.72 11.52
CA ASP A 320 23.53 -16.43 12.65
C ASP A 320 24.08 -17.78 12.14
N GLN A 321 25.39 -17.82 11.92
CA GLN A 321 26.10 -18.99 11.41
C GLN A 321 26.22 -20.15 12.40
N GLU A 322 25.92 -19.94 13.69
CA GLU A 322 26.11 -20.94 14.74
C GLU A 322 24.89 -21.88 14.96
N ASN A 323 23.70 -21.51 14.52
CA ASN A 323 22.51 -22.37 14.67
C ASN A 323 21.74 -22.45 13.36
N ALA A 324 21.74 -23.64 12.75
CA ALA A 324 20.90 -23.91 11.57
C ALA A 324 19.42 -23.62 11.92
N PRO A 325 18.69 -22.84 11.08
CA PRO A 325 17.30 -22.53 11.34
C PRO A 325 16.45 -23.80 11.37
N VAL A 326 15.62 -23.96 12.37
CA VAL A 326 14.66 -25.08 12.44
C VAL A 326 13.71 -25.01 11.25
N ILE A 327 13.82 -25.97 10.35
CA ILE A 327 12.95 -26.10 9.18
C ILE A 327 11.59 -26.58 9.67
N ARG A 328 10.54 -25.80 9.35
CA ARG A 328 9.16 -26.15 9.70
C ARG A 328 8.42 -26.62 8.44
N TYR A 329 8.00 -27.86 8.46
CA TYR A 329 7.21 -28.47 7.40
C TYR A 329 5.72 -28.31 7.66
N LEU A 330 4.94 -28.00 6.64
CA LEU A 330 3.48 -27.91 6.67
C LEU A 330 2.90 -28.88 5.65
N ILE A 331 1.77 -29.46 6.01
CA ILE A 331 1.06 -30.45 5.19
C ILE A 331 0.08 -29.71 4.29
N PRO A 332 0.19 -29.77 2.95
CA PRO A 332 -0.65 -29.03 2.03
C PRO A 332 -2.16 -29.24 2.22
N GLU A 333 -2.63 -30.45 2.49
CA GLU A 333 -4.07 -30.69 2.70
C GLU A 333 -4.63 -30.09 4.00
N LEU A 334 -3.77 -29.72 4.97
CA LEU A 334 -4.18 -29.15 6.25
C LEU A 334 -4.03 -27.65 6.33
N VAL A 335 -3.61 -27.00 5.24
CA VAL A 335 -3.47 -25.55 5.20
C VAL A 335 -4.27 -24.96 4.04
N TYR A 336 -4.98 -23.87 4.32
CA TYR A 336 -5.83 -23.20 3.36
C TYR A 336 -5.14 -21.99 2.76
N LEU A 337 -5.41 -21.75 1.49
CA LEU A 337 -4.95 -20.56 0.79
C LEU A 337 -5.65 -19.31 1.29
N THR A 338 -4.97 -18.19 1.21
CA THR A 338 -5.52 -16.87 1.54
C THR A 338 -5.31 -15.91 0.36
N GLY A 339 -6.27 -15.04 0.12
CA GLY A 339 -6.16 -14.01 -0.91
C GLY A 339 -7.28 -14.07 -1.95
N ILE A 340 -7.57 -12.94 -2.53
CA ILE A 340 -8.69 -12.75 -3.47
C ILE A 340 -8.40 -13.36 -4.85
N ASP A 341 -7.13 -13.54 -5.19
CA ASP A 341 -6.69 -14.04 -6.51
C ASP A 341 -7.08 -15.50 -6.74
N GLU A 342 -7.36 -16.23 -5.65
CA GLU A 342 -7.72 -17.66 -5.70
C GLU A 342 -9.24 -17.89 -5.94
N LEU A 343 -10.02 -16.83 -6.02
CA LEU A 343 -11.46 -16.90 -6.21
C LEU A 343 -11.83 -16.73 -7.68
N ASP A 344 -12.96 -17.31 -8.05
CA ASP A 344 -13.61 -16.99 -9.31
C ASP A 344 -14.07 -15.52 -9.36
N GLU A 345 -14.39 -15.03 -10.55
CA GLU A 345 -14.77 -13.63 -10.75
C GLU A 345 -16.07 -13.25 -9.99
N LYS A 346 -17.00 -14.17 -9.86
CA LYS A 346 -18.28 -13.94 -9.16
C LYS A 346 -18.06 -13.76 -7.67
N ASP A 347 -17.32 -14.68 -7.03
CA ASP A 347 -17.00 -14.62 -5.61
C ASP A 347 -16.11 -13.41 -5.31
N ARG A 348 -15.20 -13.07 -6.23
CA ARG A 348 -14.37 -11.86 -6.14
C ARG A 348 -15.19 -10.58 -6.10
N GLN A 349 -16.17 -10.45 -6.99
CA GLN A 349 -17.06 -9.29 -7.02
C GLN A 349 -17.96 -9.21 -5.78
N GLU A 350 -18.42 -10.35 -5.30
CA GLU A 350 -19.22 -10.43 -4.06
C GLU A 350 -18.40 -9.93 -2.85
N ILE A 351 -17.14 -10.36 -2.70
CA ILE A 351 -16.26 -9.90 -1.64
C ILE A 351 -16.01 -8.39 -1.73
N ILE A 352 -15.67 -7.90 -2.92
CA ILE A 352 -15.43 -6.46 -3.12
C ILE A 352 -16.65 -5.65 -2.71
N THR A 353 -17.84 -6.14 -3.00
CA THR A 353 -19.10 -5.48 -2.64
C THR A 353 -19.35 -5.54 -1.14
N ARG A 354 -19.21 -6.72 -0.52
CA ARG A 354 -19.45 -6.93 0.93
C ARG A 354 -18.39 -6.25 1.82
N SER A 355 -17.21 -5.94 1.30
CA SER A 355 -16.16 -5.24 2.06
C SER A 355 -16.25 -3.71 2.01
N LYS A 356 -17.20 -3.16 1.27
CA LYS A 356 -17.44 -1.71 1.17
C LYS A 356 -18.46 -1.26 2.21
N PHE A 357 -18.05 -1.22 3.47
CA PHE A 357 -18.91 -0.76 4.57
C PHE A 357 -19.16 0.74 4.50
N GLN A 358 -20.42 1.15 4.65
CA GLN A 358 -20.81 2.55 4.84
C GLN A 358 -20.35 3.08 6.21
N PRO A 359 -20.18 4.39 6.39
CA PRO A 359 -19.66 4.99 7.62
C PRO A 359 -20.29 4.48 8.91
N ASN A 360 -21.60 4.36 8.99
CA ASN A 360 -22.30 3.87 10.19
C ASN A 360 -21.91 2.42 10.54
N GLU A 361 -21.83 1.56 9.54
CA GLU A 361 -21.42 0.16 9.75
C GLU A 361 -19.93 0.08 10.09
N LYS A 362 -19.10 0.87 9.41
CA LYS A 362 -17.66 0.95 9.66
C LYS A 362 -17.37 1.35 11.11
N ILE A 363 -18.05 2.35 11.64
CA ILE A 363 -17.92 2.80 13.04
C ILE A 363 -18.30 1.67 14.01
N LYS A 364 -19.47 1.02 13.81
CA LYS A 364 -19.89 -0.11 14.65
C LYS A 364 -18.84 -1.23 14.69
N ARG A 365 -18.23 -1.51 13.57
CA ARG A 365 -17.15 -2.51 13.47
C ARG A 365 -15.90 -2.07 14.23
N ILE A 366 -15.50 -0.81 14.13
CA ILE A 366 -14.37 -0.24 14.87
C ILE A 366 -14.66 -0.25 16.38
N GLU A 367 -15.87 0.11 16.82
CA GLU A 367 -16.31 0.04 18.22
C GLU A 367 -16.23 -1.39 18.75
N LYS A 368 -16.65 -2.39 17.96
CA LYS A 368 -16.46 -3.80 18.29
C LYS A 368 -14.98 -4.15 18.52
N GLY A 369 -14.07 -3.56 17.73
CA GLY A 369 -12.62 -3.74 17.94
C GLY A 369 -12.15 -3.17 19.28
N PHE A 370 -12.63 -1.98 19.66
CA PHE A 370 -12.34 -1.41 20.97
C PHE A 370 -12.95 -2.22 22.11
N SER A 371 -14.14 -2.80 21.93
CA SER A 371 -14.78 -3.60 22.98
C SER A 371 -13.97 -4.83 23.40
N TYR A 372 -13.17 -5.41 22.50
CA TYR A 372 -12.23 -6.48 22.88
C TYR A 372 -11.13 -6.02 23.83
N LEU A 373 -10.87 -4.71 23.91
CA LEU A 373 -9.88 -4.12 24.80
C LEU A 373 -10.48 -3.58 26.09
N THR A 374 -11.78 -3.21 26.08
CA THR A 374 -12.44 -2.50 27.18
C THR A 374 -13.49 -3.31 27.93
N ASN A 375 -14.09 -4.34 27.30
CA ASN A 375 -15.17 -5.10 27.92
C ASN A 375 -14.66 -6.08 28.98
N ILE A 376 -15.33 -6.03 30.13
CA ILE A 376 -15.16 -6.97 31.24
C ILE A 376 -16.05 -8.19 30.95
N GLU A 377 -15.57 -9.17 30.22
CA GLU A 377 -16.23 -10.50 30.28
C GLU A 377 -15.95 -11.16 31.64
N LYS A 378 -16.92 -11.08 32.55
CA LYS A 378 -16.94 -11.94 33.75
C LYS A 378 -17.21 -13.38 33.31
N LYS A 379 -16.20 -14.11 32.86
CA LYS A 379 -16.32 -15.54 32.67
C LYS A 379 -16.34 -16.17 34.05
N LYS A 380 -17.49 -16.77 34.48
CA LYS A 380 -17.55 -17.78 35.50
C LYS A 380 -16.77 -18.99 35.01
N VAL A 381 -15.49 -19.09 35.35
CA VAL A 381 -14.69 -20.29 35.09
C VAL A 381 -15.07 -21.31 36.18
N LYS A 382 -15.68 -22.43 35.77
CA LYS A 382 -15.81 -23.61 36.65
C LYS A 382 -14.39 -24.05 37.00
N LYS A 383 -14.04 -23.97 38.28
CA LYS A 383 -12.81 -24.53 38.86
C LYS A 383 -12.77 -26.03 38.58
N LYS A 384 -11.91 -26.46 37.66
CA LYS A 384 -11.30 -27.79 37.67
C LYS A 384 -9.81 -27.57 37.90
N GLU A 385 -9.27 -28.35 38.81
CA GLU A 385 -7.91 -28.33 39.28
C GLU A 385 -6.88 -28.31 38.14
N ASN A 386 -5.85 -27.48 38.27
CA ASN A 386 -4.72 -27.30 37.36
C ASN A 386 -4.94 -26.45 36.13
N ILE A 387 -5.59 -25.31 36.25
CA ILE A 387 -5.57 -24.28 35.21
C ILE A 387 -4.70 -23.10 35.68
N VAL A 388 -3.58 -22.90 35.01
CA VAL A 388 -2.80 -21.66 35.06
C VAL A 388 -3.75 -20.50 34.69
N GLU A 389 -3.98 -19.56 35.59
CA GLU A 389 -4.81 -18.40 35.38
C GLU A 389 -4.26 -17.61 34.16
N LEU A 390 -4.94 -17.72 33.05
CA LEU A 390 -4.74 -16.80 31.91
C LEU A 390 -5.34 -15.47 32.35
N HIS A 391 -4.50 -14.46 32.57
CA HIS A 391 -4.97 -13.09 32.79
C HIS A 391 -5.99 -12.70 31.73
N SER A 392 -7.14 -12.20 32.17
CA SER A 392 -8.13 -11.68 31.24
C SER A 392 -7.56 -10.47 30.51
N PRO A 393 -8.01 -10.14 29.29
CA PRO A 393 -7.59 -8.92 28.59
C PRO A 393 -7.66 -7.67 29.46
N ASN A 394 -8.66 -7.61 30.31
CA ASN A 394 -8.92 -6.47 31.18
C ASN A 394 -7.96 -6.42 32.39
N GLU A 395 -7.52 -7.57 32.92
CA GLU A 395 -6.53 -7.62 34.00
C GLU A 395 -5.20 -7.04 33.56
N ILE A 396 -4.71 -7.37 32.33
CA ILE A 396 -3.49 -6.79 31.78
C ILE A 396 -3.60 -5.27 31.70
N ARG A 397 -4.74 -4.74 31.25
CA ARG A 397 -4.99 -3.31 31.13
C ARG A 397 -4.96 -2.60 32.48
N ILE A 398 -5.70 -3.15 33.47
CA ILE A 398 -5.79 -2.61 34.82
C ILE A 398 -4.43 -2.72 35.51
N GLU A 399 -3.75 -3.85 35.39
CA GLU A 399 -2.44 -4.08 35.99
C GLU A 399 -1.42 -3.02 35.59
N TRP A 400 -1.46 -2.60 34.33
CA TRP A 400 -0.56 -1.58 33.77
C TRP A 400 -1.10 -0.16 33.88
N GLY A 401 -2.27 0.04 34.46
CA GLY A 401 -2.88 1.36 34.62
C GLY A 401 -3.20 2.03 33.28
N ILE A 402 -3.42 1.24 32.22
CA ILE A 402 -3.78 1.78 30.89
C ILE A 402 -5.27 2.05 30.87
N ASN A 403 -5.66 3.28 30.74
CA ASN A 403 -7.03 3.69 30.50
C ASN A 403 -7.23 4.07 29.03
N ILE A 404 -8.24 3.49 28.37
CA ILE A 404 -8.61 3.78 26.99
C ILE A 404 -9.94 4.51 27.06
N GLY A 405 -9.97 5.74 26.56
CA GLY A 405 -11.18 6.58 26.55
C GLY A 405 -12.35 5.91 25.82
N ASP A 406 -13.57 6.23 26.25
CA ASP A 406 -14.78 5.62 25.70
C ASP A 406 -15.21 6.22 24.36
N ASN A 407 -14.81 7.46 24.08
CA ASN A 407 -15.22 8.22 22.91
C ASN A 407 -14.14 8.26 21.85
N PHE A 408 -14.56 8.31 20.59
CA PHE A 408 -13.66 8.66 19.48
C PHE A 408 -13.18 10.10 19.62
N VAL A 409 -11.95 10.33 19.19
CA VAL A 409 -11.36 11.67 19.13
C VAL A 409 -12.08 12.52 18.10
N GLU A 410 -12.47 13.71 18.50
CA GLU A 410 -13.02 14.75 17.62
C GLU A 410 -11.94 15.77 17.31
N VAL A 411 -11.75 16.08 16.03
CA VAL A 411 -10.75 17.05 15.56
C VAL A 411 -11.38 18.07 14.64
N GLU A 412 -10.80 19.25 14.63
CA GLU A 412 -11.16 20.31 13.68
C GLU A 412 -10.61 19.94 12.28
N ALA A 413 -11.45 20.06 11.28
CA ALA A 413 -11.11 19.89 9.87
C ALA A 413 -11.53 21.12 9.08
N GLN A 414 -10.82 21.38 8.00
CA GLN A 414 -11.12 22.46 7.05
C GLN A 414 -11.57 21.87 5.73
N CYS A 415 -12.47 22.52 5.04
CA CYS A 415 -12.90 22.14 3.72
C CYS A 415 -12.42 23.19 2.71
N LEU A 416 -11.47 22.80 1.87
CA LEU A 416 -10.96 23.65 0.80
C LEU A 416 -12.05 23.91 -0.24
N PRO A 417 -12.10 25.08 -0.84
CA PRO A 417 -13.07 25.39 -1.89
C PRO A 417 -12.79 24.55 -3.14
N ILE A 418 -13.84 24.11 -3.82
CA ILE A 418 -13.71 23.49 -5.13
C ILE A 418 -13.15 24.54 -6.10
N PRO A 419 -12.08 24.23 -6.85
CA PRO A 419 -11.48 25.21 -7.77
C PRO A 419 -12.43 25.59 -8.90
N SER A 420 -12.35 26.84 -9.35
CA SER A 420 -13.05 27.31 -10.54
C SER A 420 -12.39 26.72 -11.78
N LEU A 421 -13.20 26.13 -12.65
CA LEU A 421 -12.76 25.55 -13.92
C LEU A 421 -13.11 26.48 -15.07
N GLU A 422 -12.12 26.83 -15.88
CA GLU A 422 -12.26 27.63 -17.08
C GLU A 422 -12.37 26.70 -18.30
N PHE A 423 -13.53 26.73 -18.96
CA PHE A 423 -13.83 26.06 -20.20
C PHE A 423 -13.81 27.09 -21.37
N LYS A 424 -13.99 26.64 -22.60
CA LYS A 424 -13.97 27.54 -23.78
C LYS A 424 -14.96 28.70 -23.68
N ASP A 425 -16.19 28.42 -23.25
CA ASP A 425 -17.30 29.35 -23.31
C ASP A 425 -17.64 29.94 -21.90
N LYS A 426 -17.10 29.37 -20.82
CA LYS A 426 -17.42 29.84 -19.46
C LYS A 426 -16.41 29.40 -18.41
N THR A 427 -16.45 30.12 -17.29
CA THR A 427 -15.74 29.76 -16.06
C THR A 427 -16.76 29.47 -14.97
N GLU A 428 -16.64 28.34 -14.28
CA GLU A 428 -17.58 27.96 -13.23
C GLU A 428 -16.92 27.18 -12.09
N VAL A 429 -17.46 27.25 -10.87
CA VAL A 429 -17.19 26.31 -9.81
C VAL A 429 -18.09 25.10 -10.03
N PRO A 430 -17.54 23.92 -10.36
CA PRO A 430 -18.36 22.80 -10.76
C PRO A 430 -19.11 22.17 -9.59
N GLN A 431 -20.36 21.78 -9.83
CA GLN A 431 -21.08 20.92 -8.89
C GLN A 431 -20.65 19.47 -9.08
N LEU A 432 -20.15 18.86 -8.01
CA LEU A 432 -19.83 17.42 -8.02
C LEU A 432 -21.09 16.60 -7.75
N ARG A 433 -21.38 15.64 -8.63
CA ARG A 433 -22.43 14.64 -8.44
C ARG A 433 -21.80 13.26 -8.56
N ASN A 434 -21.85 12.46 -7.51
CA ASN A 434 -21.14 11.19 -7.43
C ASN A 434 -19.62 11.36 -7.72
N GLY A 435 -19.03 12.42 -7.18
CA GLY A 435 -17.61 12.75 -7.35
C GLY A 435 -17.21 13.22 -8.75
N ARG A 436 -18.18 13.57 -9.62
CA ARG A 436 -17.94 14.04 -11.00
C ARG A 436 -18.65 15.33 -11.27
N PHE A 437 -18.05 16.16 -12.11
CA PHE A 437 -18.72 17.32 -12.70
C PHE A 437 -19.13 17.02 -14.14
N ARG A 438 -20.08 17.80 -14.64
CA ARG A 438 -20.50 17.73 -16.04
C ARG A 438 -19.46 18.46 -16.91
N GLN A 439 -18.93 17.75 -17.88
CA GLN A 439 -18.01 18.33 -18.85
C GLN A 439 -18.72 19.37 -19.72
N GLN A 440 -18.01 20.44 -20.06
CA GLN A 440 -18.39 21.51 -20.99
C GLN A 440 -17.53 21.41 -22.25
N LYS A 441 -17.61 22.41 -23.13
CA LYS A 441 -16.72 22.50 -24.29
C LYS A 441 -15.27 22.70 -23.86
N ASP A 442 -14.38 21.97 -24.46
CA ASP A 442 -12.96 21.96 -24.11
C ASP A 442 -12.33 23.34 -24.21
N PHE A 443 -11.46 23.70 -23.28
CA PHE A 443 -10.75 24.99 -23.24
C PHE A 443 -9.90 25.18 -24.48
N LYS A 444 -9.09 24.17 -24.84
CA LYS A 444 -8.34 24.13 -26.13
C LYS A 444 -8.64 22.81 -26.84
N PRO A 445 -9.74 22.73 -27.58
CA PRO A 445 -10.10 21.55 -28.34
C PRO A 445 -9.08 21.26 -29.45
N LYS A 446 -9.07 20.01 -29.90
CA LYS A 446 -8.31 19.56 -31.08
C LYS A 446 -9.28 19.04 -32.12
N ASN A 447 -8.90 19.20 -33.38
CA ASN A 447 -9.66 18.70 -34.50
C ASN A 447 -8.97 17.45 -35.06
N PHE A 448 -9.78 16.47 -35.44
CA PHE A 448 -9.30 15.20 -35.97
C PHE A 448 -9.90 14.99 -37.36
N ASN A 449 -9.05 14.77 -38.34
CA ASN A 449 -9.41 14.54 -39.72
C ASN A 449 -8.45 13.52 -40.37
N LYS A 450 -8.62 13.27 -41.66
CA LYS A 450 -7.78 12.34 -42.43
C LYS A 450 -6.30 12.75 -42.54
N GLU A 451 -5.97 14.00 -42.26
CA GLU A 451 -4.59 14.50 -42.34
C GLU A 451 -3.78 14.18 -41.09
N ASN A 452 -4.37 14.32 -39.91
CA ASN A 452 -3.68 14.12 -38.61
C ASN A 452 -4.07 12.85 -37.87
N CYS A 453 -5.15 12.16 -38.28
CA CYS A 453 -5.65 10.98 -37.64
C CYS A 453 -5.77 9.81 -38.62
N MET A 454 -5.36 8.60 -38.15
CA MET A 454 -5.57 7.37 -38.92
C MET A 454 -6.48 6.41 -38.15
N LEU A 455 -7.21 5.56 -38.85
CA LEU A 455 -8.06 4.51 -38.35
C LEU A 455 -7.46 3.16 -38.74
N ILE A 456 -6.89 2.44 -37.78
CA ILE A 456 -6.34 1.10 -38.00
C ILE A 456 -7.38 0.09 -37.54
N THR A 457 -7.78 -0.81 -38.43
CA THR A 457 -8.73 -1.88 -38.09
C THR A 457 -8.56 -3.09 -38.98
N PHE A 458 -9.16 -4.20 -38.57
CA PHE A 458 -9.18 -5.43 -39.35
C PHE A 458 -10.26 -5.36 -40.42
N ASP A 459 -10.05 -6.00 -41.56
CA ASP A 459 -10.94 -5.89 -42.72
C ASP A 459 -12.40 -6.20 -42.38
N ASN A 460 -12.64 -7.23 -41.55
CA ASN A 460 -13.98 -7.59 -41.10
C ASN A 460 -14.62 -6.65 -40.06
N LEU A 461 -13.90 -5.66 -39.56
CA LEU A 461 -14.37 -4.67 -38.60
C LEU A 461 -14.56 -3.26 -39.19
N VAL A 462 -14.26 -3.04 -40.47
CA VAL A 462 -14.26 -1.72 -41.10
C VAL A 462 -15.58 -0.98 -40.93
N ASP A 463 -16.72 -1.63 -41.17
CA ASP A 463 -18.02 -0.94 -41.09
C ASP A 463 -18.38 -0.57 -39.66
N LYS A 464 -18.00 -1.43 -38.71
CA LYS A 464 -18.15 -1.16 -37.26
C LYS A 464 -17.28 0.01 -36.81
N ALA A 465 -16.02 0.05 -37.28
CA ALA A 465 -15.09 1.14 -36.96
C ALA A 465 -15.54 2.48 -37.55
N LYS A 466 -16.12 2.46 -38.76
CA LYS A 466 -16.73 3.66 -39.37
C LYS A 466 -17.93 4.18 -38.58
N GLU A 467 -18.78 3.25 -38.08
CA GLU A 467 -19.90 3.64 -37.22
C GLU A 467 -19.44 4.24 -35.90
N ASP A 468 -18.41 3.68 -35.25
CA ASP A 468 -17.80 4.24 -34.06
C ASP A 468 -17.28 5.67 -34.33
N CYS A 469 -16.67 5.91 -35.50
CA CYS A 469 -16.24 7.25 -35.92
C CYS A 469 -17.41 8.23 -36.10
N ARG A 470 -18.57 7.79 -36.65
CA ARG A 470 -19.78 8.64 -36.71
C ARG A 470 -20.28 9.03 -35.33
N GLN A 471 -20.28 8.09 -34.38
CA GLN A 471 -20.66 8.37 -33.00
C GLN A 471 -19.67 9.35 -32.31
N MET A 472 -18.39 9.23 -32.61
CA MET A 472 -17.37 10.21 -32.15
C MET A 472 -17.64 11.59 -32.70
N ASN A 473 -17.99 11.73 -33.97
CA ASN A 473 -18.38 13.04 -34.57
C ASN A 473 -19.58 13.66 -33.82
N LEU A 474 -20.61 12.87 -33.51
CA LEU A 474 -21.76 13.33 -32.72
C LEU A 474 -21.36 13.78 -31.31
N ALA A 475 -20.48 13.01 -30.66
CA ALA A 475 -19.99 13.36 -29.33
C ALA A 475 -19.14 14.64 -29.33
N GLY A 476 -18.32 14.83 -30.38
CA GLY A 476 -17.43 15.97 -30.55
C GLY A 476 -18.14 17.31 -30.55
N LYS A 477 -19.36 17.37 -31.14
CA LYS A 477 -20.17 18.59 -31.15
C LYS A 477 -20.43 19.18 -29.78
N ASN A 478 -20.65 18.31 -28.79
CA ASN A 478 -20.88 18.73 -27.40
C ASN A 478 -19.59 19.21 -26.69
N LEU A 479 -18.43 18.75 -27.15
CA LEU A 479 -17.12 19.10 -26.61
C LEU A 479 -16.42 20.24 -27.35
N GLY A 480 -17.00 20.73 -28.47
CA GLY A 480 -16.36 21.70 -29.34
C GLY A 480 -15.20 21.10 -30.14
N VAL A 481 -15.17 19.77 -30.32
CA VAL A 481 -14.17 19.00 -31.06
C VAL A 481 -14.73 18.65 -32.43
N SER A 482 -14.07 19.08 -33.54
CA SER A 482 -14.37 18.60 -34.87
C SER A 482 -13.73 17.23 -35.08
N PHE A 483 -14.53 16.24 -35.46
CA PHE A 483 -14.07 14.91 -35.74
C PHE A 483 -14.61 14.42 -37.08
N GLU A 484 -13.71 14.25 -38.05
CA GLU A 484 -14.01 13.72 -39.36
C GLU A 484 -13.53 12.26 -39.48
N LEU A 485 -13.96 11.55 -40.51
CA LEU A 485 -13.51 10.18 -40.73
C LEU A 485 -11.99 10.16 -40.99
N PRO A 486 -11.20 9.46 -40.15
CA PRO A 486 -9.75 9.37 -40.33
C PRO A 486 -9.34 8.61 -41.62
N ALA A 487 -8.06 8.71 -41.97
CA ALA A 487 -7.48 7.86 -43.00
C ALA A 487 -7.56 6.39 -42.57
N LEU A 488 -8.13 5.55 -43.47
CA LEU A 488 -8.38 4.13 -43.13
C LEU A 488 -7.20 3.26 -43.55
N GLU A 489 -6.66 2.53 -42.54
CA GLU A 489 -5.65 1.49 -42.71
C GLU A 489 -6.21 0.14 -42.34
N LYS A 490 -6.11 -0.86 -43.22
CA LYS A 490 -6.68 -2.19 -43.01
C LYS A 490 -5.59 -3.20 -42.71
N ILE A 491 -5.86 -4.06 -41.71
CA ILE A 491 -5.05 -5.23 -41.39
C ILE A 491 -5.77 -6.46 -41.96
N TYR A 492 -5.08 -7.21 -42.79
CA TYR A 492 -5.64 -8.38 -43.46
C TYR A 492 -5.23 -9.72 -42.82
N SER A 493 -4.13 -9.73 -42.06
CA SER A 493 -3.65 -10.93 -41.42
C SER A 493 -3.27 -10.69 -39.95
N ASP A 494 -3.79 -11.54 -39.07
CA ASP A 494 -3.50 -11.56 -37.63
C ASP A 494 -3.30 -12.99 -37.10
N ARG A 495 -3.10 -13.96 -38.02
CA ARG A 495 -2.97 -15.38 -37.66
C ARG A 495 -1.77 -15.65 -36.79
N LYS A 496 -0.68 -14.95 -37.02
CA LYS A 496 0.55 -14.97 -36.22
C LYS A 496 1.02 -13.55 -35.89
N THR A 497 1.77 -13.41 -34.79
CA THR A 497 2.32 -12.12 -34.38
C THR A 497 3.26 -11.52 -35.43
N GLU A 498 4.00 -12.38 -36.13
CA GLU A 498 4.90 -11.97 -37.22
C GLU A 498 4.12 -11.36 -38.40
N ASP A 499 3.01 -12.00 -38.81
CA ASP A 499 2.15 -11.49 -39.90
C ASP A 499 1.59 -10.11 -39.55
N LEU A 500 1.11 -9.94 -38.31
CA LEU A 500 0.61 -8.66 -37.82
C LEU A 500 1.71 -7.58 -37.83
N LEU A 501 2.94 -7.94 -37.46
CA LEU A 501 4.08 -7.01 -37.49
C LEU A 501 4.40 -6.55 -38.92
N ILE A 502 4.33 -7.45 -39.90
CA ILE A 502 4.53 -7.13 -41.32
C ILE A 502 3.45 -6.14 -41.78
N GLU A 503 2.18 -6.41 -41.47
CA GLU A 503 1.07 -5.54 -41.81
C GLU A 503 1.21 -4.14 -41.15
N LEU A 504 1.55 -4.06 -39.87
CA LEU A 504 1.78 -2.79 -39.18
C LEU A 504 2.94 -2.00 -39.77
N LYS A 505 4.03 -2.66 -40.22
CA LYS A 505 5.18 -1.99 -40.85
C LYS A 505 4.90 -1.42 -42.24
N LYS A 506 3.89 -1.96 -42.95
CA LYS A 506 3.46 -1.40 -44.25
C LYS A 506 2.75 -0.06 -44.15
N ILE A 507 2.19 0.27 -43.00
CA ILE A 507 1.43 1.49 -42.75
C ILE A 507 2.40 2.69 -42.73
N ASN A 508 2.08 3.73 -43.45
CA ASN A 508 2.86 4.97 -43.42
C ASN A 508 2.44 5.87 -42.26
N TYR A 509 3.26 5.91 -41.22
CA TYR A 509 3.03 6.73 -40.02
C TYR A 509 3.58 8.15 -40.09
N ASN A 510 4.28 8.51 -41.19
CA ASN A 510 5.08 9.74 -41.25
C ASN A 510 4.41 10.91 -41.96
N GLU A 511 3.28 10.71 -42.63
CA GLU A 511 2.59 11.76 -43.42
C GLU A 511 1.64 12.59 -42.54
N GLY A 512 2.20 13.42 -41.62
CA GLY A 512 1.40 14.35 -40.83
C GLY A 512 0.51 13.71 -39.77
N LYS A 513 0.52 12.37 -39.66
CA LYS A 513 -0.29 11.63 -38.65
C LYS A 513 0.30 11.77 -37.27
N THR A 514 -0.54 12.16 -36.30
CA THR A 514 -0.15 12.34 -34.91
C THR A 514 -0.81 11.33 -33.99
N ILE A 515 -2.00 10.82 -34.39
CA ILE A 515 -2.73 9.85 -33.57
C ILE A 515 -3.37 8.72 -34.39
N ALA A 516 -3.31 7.50 -33.94
CA ALA A 516 -3.97 6.33 -34.49
C ALA A 516 -5.14 5.87 -33.61
N ILE A 517 -6.31 5.73 -34.22
CA ILE A 517 -7.45 5.01 -33.59
C ILE A 517 -7.33 3.54 -33.99
N VAL A 518 -7.31 2.65 -33.01
CA VAL A 518 -7.23 1.20 -33.24
C VAL A 518 -8.52 0.54 -32.73
N VAL A 519 -9.27 -0.09 -33.62
CA VAL A 519 -10.52 -0.79 -33.28
C VAL A 519 -10.29 -2.29 -33.28
N LEU A 520 -10.52 -2.92 -32.12
CA LEU A 520 -10.41 -4.35 -31.89
C LEU A 520 -11.77 -4.96 -31.50
N ASP A 521 -11.93 -6.26 -31.73
CA ASP A 521 -13.02 -7.05 -31.16
C ASP A 521 -12.53 -7.86 -29.94
N LYS A 522 -13.45 -8.59 -29.30
CA LYS A 522 -13.14 -9.41 -28.11
C LYS A 522 -12.12 -10.52 -28.40
N PHE A 523 -12.06 -11.03 -29.65
CA PHE A 523 -11.17 -12.11 -30.05
C PHE A 523 -9.72 -11.61 -30.21
N ARG A 524 -9.55 -10.32 -30.55
CA ARG A 524 -8.27 -9.67 -30.76
C ARG A 524 -7.79 -8.82 -29.59
N LYS A 525 -8.49 -8.85 -28.47
CA LYS A 525 -8.12 -8.10 -27.26
C LYS A 525 -6.70 -8.40 -26.78
N ASN A 526 -6.23 -9.60 -26.97
CA ASN A 526 -4.87 -10.05 -26.63
C ASN A 526 -3.77 -9.37 -27.49
N LEU A 527 -4.11 -8.81 -28.64
CA LEU A 527 -3.17 -8.09 -29.53
C LEU A 527 -2.88 -6.66 -29.03
N TYR A 528 -3.69 -6.15 -28.09
CA TYR A 528 -3.56 -4.80 -27.57
C TYR A 528 -2.13 -4.48 -27.08
N PRO A 529 -1.46 -5.27 -26.24
CA PRO A 529 -0.10 -4.94 -25.78
C PRO A 529 0.91 -4.91 -26.93
N PHE A 530 0.79 -5.83 -27.87
CA PHE A 530 1.69 -5.93 -29.01
C PHE A 530 1.58 -4.71 -29.95
N ILE A 531 0.36 -4.31 -30.31
CA ILE A 531 0.13 -3.16 -31.17
C ILE A 531 0.57 -1.86 -30.47
N LYS A 532 0.30 -1.75 -29.17
CA LYS A 532 0.76 -0.60 -28.35
C LYS A 532 2.27 -0.50 -28.31
N ASP A 533 2.98 -1.60 -28.05
CA ASP A 533 4.44 -1.63 -28.05
C ASP A 533 5.00 -1.15 -29.39
N PHE A 534 4.51 -1.70 -30.51
CA PHE A 534 4.93 -1.29 -31.84
C PHE A 534 4.72 0.19 -32.11
N LEU A 535 3.51 0.70 -31.83
CA LEU A 535 3.16 2.10 -32.10
C LEU A 535 4.01 3.08 -31.28
N TYR A 536 4.42 2.69 -30.06
CA TYR A 536 5.12 3.60 -29.15
C TYR A 536 6.63 3.47 -29.18
N THR A 537 7.16 2.29 -29.58
CA THR A 537 8.61 2.03 -29.60
C THR A 537 9.20 2.06 -31.01
N GLN A 538 8.38 1.86 -32.08
CA GLN A 538 8.84 1.79 -33.46
C GLN A 538 8.20 2.89 -34.35
N ALA A 539 6.88 2.99 -34.35
CA ALA A 539 6.17 3.98 -35.19
C ALA A 539 6.21 5.41 -34.61
N GLY A 540 6.28 5.54 -33.29
CA GLY A 540 6.33 6.85 -32.60
C GLY A 540 5.04 7.66 -32.75
N ILE A 541 3.87 7.01 -32.76
CA ILE A 541 2.57 7.67 -32.90
C ILE A 541 1.72 7.41 -31.66
N THR A 542 0.99 8.43 -31.18
CA THR A 542 0.01 8.23 -30.11
C THR A 542 -1.14 7.35 -30.59
N SER A 543 -1.83 6.67 -29.69
CA SER A 543 -2.93 5.80 -30.09
C SER A 543 -4.08 5.78 -29.11
N GLN A 544 -5.28 5.65 -29.66
CA GLN A 544 -6.53 5.44 -28.94
C GLN A 544 -7.15 4.11 -29.34
N PHE A 545 -7.33 3.23 -28.37
CA PHE A 545 -7.96 1.92 -28.62
C PHE A 545 -9.44 1.95 -28.27
N MET A 546 -10.24 1.30 -29.11
CA MET A 546 -11.63 1.04 -28.86
C MET A 546 -11.89 -0.47 -29.00
N LEU A 547 -12.62 -1.03 -28.05
CA LEU A 547 -13.02 -2.43 -28.06
C LEU A 547 -14.48 -2.51 -28.53
N HIS A 548 -14.69 -3.15 -29.66
CA HIS A 548 -16.02 -3.47 -30.13
C HIS A 548 -16.47 -4.80 -29.49
N ASP A 549 -17.36 -4.72 -28.49
CA ASP A 549 -17.89 -5.89 -27.80
C ASP A 549 -19.37 -6.11 -28.19
N GLU A 550 -19.65 -7.17 -28.93
CA GLU A 550 -21.00 -7.65 -29.15
C GLU A 550 -21.50 -8.31 -27.88
N ASN A 551 -22.53 -7.77 -27.26
CA ASN A 551 -23.13 -8.29 -26.05
C ASN A 551 -23.49 -9.78 -26.20
N PRO A 552 -22.98 -10.73 -25.36
CA PRO A 552 -23.26 -12.16 -25.48
C PRO A 552 -24.74 -12.57 -25.26
N ARG A 553 -25.61 -11.60 -24.89
CA ARG A 553 -27.03 -11.79 -24.69
C ARG A 553 -27.91 -11.25 -25.83
N GLY A 554 -27.35 -11.04 -27.04
CA GLY A 554 -28.12 -10.74 -28.24
C GLY A 554 -28.76 -9.34 -28.35
N GLY A 555 -28.52 -8.45 -27.40
CA GLY A 555 -28.96 -7.05 -27.45
C GLY A 555 -27.84 -6.12 -27.84
N LYS A 556 -27.99 -5.34 -28.92
CA LYS A 556 -27.06 -4.25 -29.24
C LYS A 556 -26.99 -3.28 -28.06
N LYS A 557 -25.95 -3.35 -27.26
CA LYS A 557 -25.63 -2.27 -26.33
C LYS A 557 -25.29 -1.04 -27.19
N LYS A 558 -26.26 -0.13 -27.36
CA LYS A 558 -25.93 1.19 -27.90
C LYS A 558 -24.84 1.74 -27.00
N GLN A 559 -23.61 1.87 -27.54
CA GLN A 559 -22.56 2.54 -26.78
C GLN A 559 -23.09 3.95 -26.52
N ASN A 560 -23.12 4.33 -25.26
CA ASN A 560 -23.69 5.61 -24.85
C ASN A 560 -22.76 6.72 -25.36
N LEU A 561 -23.31 7.84 -25.82
CA LEU A 561 -22.57 9.01 -26.30
C LEU A 561 -21.48 9.47 -25.30
N SER A 562 -21.70 9.24 -23.98
CA SER A 562 -20.70 9.53 -22.95
C SER A 562 -19.41 8.69 -23.07
N TYR A 563 -19.48 7.48 -23.64
CA TYR A 563 -18.29 6.67 -23.90
C TYR A 563 -17.43 7.33 -25.00
N TYR A 564 -18.03 7.76 -26.11
CA TYR A 564 -17.32 8.44 -27.19
C TYR A 564 -16.78 9.80 -26.76
N SER A 565 -17.50 10.51 -25.89
CA SER A 565 -16.99 11.75 -25.27
C SER A 565 -15.72 11.48 -24.45
N ALA A 566 -15.69 10.40 -23.67
CA ALA A 566 -14.50 10.04 -22.89
C ALA A 566 -13.32 9.65 -23.80
N VAL A 567 -13.58 8.92 -24.89
CA VAL A 567 -12.56 8.57 -25.90
C VAL A 567 -11.98 9.83 -26.56
N LEU A 568 -12.83 10.76 -26.98
CA LEU A 568 -12.39 12.03 -27.59
C LEU A 568 -11.56 12.88 -26.61
N ASN A 569 -11.97 12.95 -25.33
CA ASN A 569 -11.21 13.65 -24.32
C ASN A 569 -9.79 13.11 -24.17
N GLN A 570 -9.64 11.77 -24.16
CA GLN A 570 -8.32 11.14 -24.14
C GLN A 570 -7.51 11.51 -25.40
N MET A 571 -8.12 11.54 -26.57
CA MET A 571 -7.46 11.93 -27.81
C MET A 571 -7.03 13.42 -27.79
N VAL A 572 -7.92 14.32 -27.35
CA VAL A 572 -7.62 15.75 -27.22
C VAL A 572 -6.38 16.00 -26.37
N VAL A 573 -6.29 15.35 -25.20
CA VAL A 573 -5.15 15.57 -24.30
C VAL A 573 -3.87 14.86 -24.76
N LYS A 574 -3.97 13.73 -25.48
CA LYS A 574 -2.81 13.10 -26.14
C LYS A 574 -2.21 14.00 -27.21
N GLU A 575 -3.05 14.79 -27.86
CA GLU A 575 -2.65 15.76 -28.89
C GLU A 575 -2.41 17.16 -28.31
N GLN A 576 -2.08 17.28 -27.02
CA GLN A 576 -1.74 18.54 -26.35
C GLN A 576 -2.89 19.56 -26.28
N GLY A 577 -4.15 19.11 -26.42
CA GLY A 577 -5.33 19.92 -26.11
C GLY A 577 -5.55 20.02 -24.58
N GLU A 578 -6.48 20.86 -24.18
CA GLU A 578 -6.81 21.11 -22.77
C GLU A 578 -8.33 21.08 -22.61
N LEU A 579 -8.83 20.20 -21.71
CA LEU A 579 -10.27 20.07 -21.46
C LEU A 579 -10.80 21.27 -20.68
N PHE A 580 -10.03 21.71 -19.69
CA PHE A 580 -10.26 22.91 -18.89
C PHE A 580 -8.93 23.39 -18.30
N LYS A 581 -8.96 24.60 -17.75
CA LYS A 581 -7.85 25.22 -17.03
C LYS A 581 -8.29 25.60 -15.63
N ILE A 582 -7.39 25.59 -14.70
CA ILE A 582 -7.58 26.13 -13.33
C ILE A 582 -6.60 27.29 -13.16
N ASN A 583 -7.07 28.40 -12.64
CA ASN A 583 -6.22 29.55 -12.34
C ASN A 583 -5.62 29.38 -10.93
N PHE A 584 -4.30 29.27 -10.88
CA PHE A 584 -3.55 29.24 -9.65
C PHE A 584 -3.23 30.66 -9.15
N SER A 585 -2.89 30.77 -7.87
CA SER A 585 -2.47 32.05 -7.28
C SER A 585 -1.20 32.59 -7.95
N GLU A 586 -1.02 33.91 -7.94
CA GLU A 586 0.17 34.58 -8.47
C GLU A 586 1.46 34.08 -7.82
N LYS A 587 1.44 33.70 -6.57
CA LYS A 587 2.60 33.08 -5.88
C LYS A 587 3.20 31.90 -6.62
N LEU A 588 2.38 31.16 -7.38
CA LEU A 588 2.79 29.98 -8.14
C LEU A 588 3.07 30.28 -9.61
N THR A 589 2.45 31.33 -10.17
CA THR A 589 2.48 31.61 -11.61
C THR A 589 3.38 32.77 -11.99
N SER A 590 3.81 33.61 -11.02
CA SER A 590 4.73 34.71 -11.29
C SER A 590 6.17 34.31 -11.61
N ASN A 591 6.57 33.10 -11.22
CA ASN A 591 7.88 32.52 -11.48
C ASN A 591 7.78 31.12 -12.08
N PRO A 592 8.77 30.65 -12.83
CA PRO A 592 8.79 29.28 -13.33
C PRO A 592 8.66 28.25 -12.20
N PHE A 593 7.62 27.43 -12.26
CA PHE A 593 7.28 26.47 -11.22
C PHE A 593 7.02 25.09 -11.83
N MET A 594 7.49 24.03 -11.19
CA MET A 594 7.31 22.66 -11.67
C MET A 594 6.73 21.76 -10.58
N ILE A 595 5.78 20.90 -10.95
CA ILE A 595 5.21 19.87 -10.10
C ILE A 595 5.60 18.50 -10.64
N ILE A 596 6.23 17.68 -9.83
CA ILE A 596 6.76 16.36 -10.22
C ILE A 596 6.04 15.26 -9.41
N GLY A 597 5.63 14.20 -10.08
CA GLY A 597 5.19 12.95 -9.46
C GLY A 597 6.18 11.83 -9.74
N ILE A 598 6.55 11.05 -8.73
CA ILE A 598 7.49 9.93 -8.87
C ILE A 598 6.89 8.67 -8.28
N ASP A 599 6.81 7.62 -9.08
CA ASP A 599 6.45 6.26 -8.67
C ASP A 599 7.59 5.28 -8.95
N SER A 600 7.63 4.16 -8.22
CA SER A 600 8.62 3.12 -8.45
C SER A 600 8.11 1.73 -8.15
N THR A 601 8.65 0.75 -8.87
CA THR A 601 8.33 -0.66 -8.69
C THR A 601 9.60 -1.50 -8.81
N LYS A 602 9.78 -2.46 -7.89
CA LYS A 602 10.88 -3.43 -8.00
C LYS A 602 10.54 -4.45 -9.09
N THR A 603 11.42 -4.59 -10.06
CA THR A 603 11.35 -5.58 -11.15
C THR A 603 12.43 -6.65 -10.98
N LYS A 604 12.48 -7.63 -11.90
CA LYS A 604 13.58 -8.62 -11.97
C LYS A 604 14.91 -7.94 -12.32
N ASP A 605 14.85 -6.90 -13.15
CA ASP A 605 16.02 -6.19 -13.71
C ASP A 605 16.51 -5.04 -12.82
N GLY A 606 15.84 -4.75 -11.70
CA GLY A 606 16.19 -3.67 -10.79
C GLY A 606 15.00 -2.82 -10.34
N MET A 607 15.28 -1.61 -9.88
CA MET A 607 14.25 -0.66 -9.49
C MET A 607 13.81 0.18 -10.69
N LYS A 608 12.56 0.00 -11.13
CA LYS A 608 11.97 0.83 -12.17
C LYS A 608 11.40 2.10 -11.54
N TYR A 609 11.83 3.25 -12.03
CA TYR A 609 11.33 4.57 -11.69
C TYR A 609 10.53 5.15 -12.85
N VAL A 610 9.44 5.83 -12.52
CA VAL A 610 8.64 6.60 -13.45
C VAL A 610 8.43 7.99 -12.89
N LEU A 611 8.71 8.99 -13.71
CA LEU A 611 8.55 10.39 -13.38
C LEU A 611 7.55 11.03 -14.31
N SER A 612 6.67 11.87 -13.77
CA SER A 612 5.78 12.73 -14.55
C SER A 612 5.88 14.16 -14.00
N ALA A 613 6.26 15.12 -14.86
CA ALA A 613 6.55 16.50 -14.47
C ALA A 613 5.76 17.50 -15.29
N SER A 614 5.13 18.47 -14.62
CA SER A 614 4.45 19.57 -15.32
C SER A 614 5.46 20.50 -15.97
N TYR A 615 5.14 21.00 -17.20
CA TYR A 615 6.04 21.90 -17.91
C TYR A 615 5.39 23.22 -18.36
N ASN A 616 4.09 23.43 -18.05
CA ASN A 616 3.38 24.65 -18.37
C ASN A 616 2.86 25.37 -17.12
N ILE A 617 2.52 26.66 -17.25
CA ILE A 617 2.08 27.52 -16.14
C ILE A 617 0.75 27.09 -15.51
N SER A 618 -0.09 26.33 -16.22
CA SER A 618 -1.35 25.78 -15.70
C SER A 618 -1.16 24.44 -15.01
N PHE A 619 0.04 23.86 -14.98
CA PHE A 619 0.40 22.59 -14.38
C PHE A 619 -0.48 21.41 -14.83
N ASN A 620 -0.98 21.43 -16.05
CA ASN A 620 -1.90 20.45 -16.61
C ASN A 620 -1.35 19.69 -17.83
N LYS A 621 -0.12 20.01 -18.27
CA LYS A 621 0.64 19.28 -19.28
C LYS A 621 1.87 18.66 -18.66
N PHE A 622 2.12 17.39 -18.99
CA PHE A 622 3.12 16.58 -18.30
C PHE A 622 4.09 15.91 -19.26
N TYR A 623 5.37 16.03 -18.98
CA TYR A 623 6.43 15.20 -19.51
C TYR A 623 6.53 13.93 -18.66
N THR A 624 6.50 12.74 -19.26
CA THR A 624 6.55 11.48 -18.54
C THR A 624 7.61 10.56 -19.13
N ASP A 625 8.53 10.09 -18.30
CA ASP A 625 9.60 9.19 -18.69
C ASP A 625 9.80 8.04 -17.69
N ILE A 626 10.45 6.96 -18.15
CA ILE A 626 10.59 5.70 -17.45
C ILE A 626 12.04 5.23 -17.58
N LYS A 627 12.64 4.83 -16.47
CA LYS A 627 13.98 4.20 -16.46
C LYS A 627 14.07 3.07 -15.43
N VAL A 628 14.88 2.06 -15.76
CA VAL A 628 15.18 0.95 -14.86
C VAL A 628 16.63 1.09 -14.36
N ASP A 629 16.80 1.00 -13.06
CA ASP A 629 18.08 1.08 -12.38
C ASP A 629 18.64 -0.32 -12.17
N LYS A 630 19.69 -0.67 -12.91
CA LYS A 630 20.28 -2.00 -12.88
C LYS A 630 21.32 -2.16 -11.75
N GLU A 631 22.15 -1.15 -11.45
CA GLU A 631 23.24 -1.32 -10.46
C GLU A 631 23.63 -0.06 -9.64
N ASN A 632 23.32 1.18 -10.04
CA ASN A 632 23.90 2.37 -9.43
C ASN A 632 22.93 3.50 -9.04
N ASP A 633 21.65 3.23 -8.87
CA ASP A 633 20.64 4.24 -8.50
C ASP A 633 20.67 5.54 -9.36
N SER A 634 21.19 5.45 -10.59
CA SER A 634 21.35 6.59 -11.50
C SER A 634 20.06 6.92 -12.27
N ALA A 635 19.11 5.97 -12.35
CA ALA A 635 17.88 6.13 -13.13
C ALA A 635 17.02 7.30 -12.63
N LEU A 636 16.87 7.47 -11.31
CA LEU A 636 16.12 8.57 -10.72
C LEU A 636 16.74 9.93 -11.04
N ILE A 637 18.07 10.03 -10.95
CA ILE A 637 18.84 11.25 -11.27
C ILE A 637 18.62 11.60 -12.76
N ALA A 638 18.79 10.62 -13.63
CA ALA A 638 18.64 10.83 -15.07
C ALA A 638 17.20 11.26 -15.45
N LEU A 639 16.16 10.71 -14.80
CA LEU A 639 14.77 11.12 -15.03
C LEU A 639 14.52 12.58 -14.63
N ILE A 640 15.02 13.01 -13.48
CA ILE A 640 14.86 14.38 -13.01
C ILE A 640 15.60 15.34 -13.95
N LYS A 641 16.83 15.02 -14.36
CA LYS A 641 17.59 15.84 -15.32
C LYS A 641 16.86 15.95 -16.66
N SER A 642 16.37 14.85 -17.24
CA SER A 642 15.60 14.86 -18.48
C SER A 642 14.33 15.72 -18.38
N ALA A 643 13.64 15.70 -17.25
CA ALA A 643 12.47 16.56 -17.04
C ALA A 643 12.82 18.04 -16.97
N LEU A 644 13.95 18.38 -16.32
CA LEU A 644 14.46 19.75 -16.27
C LEU A 644 14.92 20.25 -17.67
N ASP A 645 15.59 19.40 -18.44
CA ASP A 645 16.02 19.70 -19.81
C ASP A 645 14.81 19.98 -20.70
N TYR A 646 13.77 19.11 -20.62
CA TYR A 646 12.53 19.33 -21.35
C TYR A 646 11.79 20.62 -20.92
N PHE A 647 11.78 20.91 -19.61
CA PHE A 647 11.20 22.17 -19.12
C PHE A 647 11.91 23.38 -19.70
N LYS A 648 13.25 23.37 -19.74
CA LYS A 648 14.07 24.44 -20.38
C LYS A 648 13.74 24.59 -21.87
N GLU A 649 13.69 23.47 -22.59
CA GLU A 649 13.40 23.46 -24.04
C GLU A 649 12.10 24.19 -24.36
N VAL A 650 11.00 23.87 -23.61
CA VAL A 650 9.68 24.45 -23.91
C VAL A 650 9.44 25.82 -23.29
N ASN A 651 10.23 26.24 -22.30
CA ASN A 651 10.08 27.51 -21.58
C ASN A 651 11.21 28.52 -21.90
N ARG A 652 11.65 28.63 -23.15
CA ARG A 652 12.63 29.63 -23.62
C ARG A 652 13.92 29.64 -22.77
N ASN A 653 14.41 28.46 -22.41
CA ASN A 653 15.61 28.24 -21.60
C ASN A 653 15.48 28.64 -20.10
N TYR A 654 14.27 29.02 -19.62
CA TYR A 654 14.05 29.24 -18.18
C TYR A 654 14.00 27.91 -17.44
N LYS A 655 14.61 27.89 -16.25
CA LYS A 655 14.55 26.76 -15.32
C LYS A 655 13.48 27.00 -14.24
N PRO A 656 12.91 25.93 -13.63
CA PRO A 656 12.00 26.13 -12.51
C PRO A 656 12.71 26.79 -11.32
N ASN A 657 12.17 27.88 -10.80
CA ASN A 657 12.63 28.52 -9.57
C ASN A 657 12.13 27.80 -8.32
N SER A 658 10.99 27.12 -8.46
CA SER A 658 10.37 26.34 -7.38
C SER A 658 9.87 25.00 -7.92
N ILE A 659 10.05 23.95 -7.11
CA ILE A 659 9.69 22.58 -7.44
C ILE A 659 8.95 21.94 -6.27
N ILE A 660 7.82 21.28 -6.55
CA ILE A 660 7.17 20.36 -5.61
C ILE A 660 7.24 18.94 -6.16
N ILE A 661 7.77 18.02 -5.36
CA ILE A 661 7.85 16.60 -5.71
C ILE A 661 6.86 15.81 -4.83
N TYR A 662 5.92 15.11 -5.47
CA TYR A 662 5.07 14.12 -4.84
C TYR A 662 5.63 12.72 -5.12
N ARG A 663 6.23 12.11 -4.11
CA ARG A 663 6.82 10.77 -4.18
C ARG A 663 5.86 9.74 -3.58
N GLN A 664 5.51 8.72 -4.35
CA GLN A 664 4.72 7.61 -3.81
C GLN A 664 5.41 7.03 -2.57
N GLY A 665 4.76 7.18 -1.45
CA GLY A 665 5.20 6.69 -0.14
C GLY A 665 4.50 5.39 0.24
N GLY A 666 4.65 5.00 1.49
CA GLY A 666 4.04 3.80 2.05
C GLY A 666 4.09 3.80 3.58
N ASN A 667 4.39 2.65 4.17
CA ASN A 667 4.54 2.52 5.62
C ASN A 667 5.82 3.21 6.14
N GLU A 668 5.98 3.27 7.46
CA GLU A 668 7.14 3.88 8.15
C GLU A 668 8.50 3.38 7.58
N LYS A 669 8.63 2.06 7.32
CA LYS A 669 9.86 1.47 6.75
C LYS A 669 10.15 1.94 5.33
N GLN A 670 9.11 2.12 4.53
CA GLN A 670 9.25 2.64 3.16
C GLN A 670 9.64 4.12 3.19
N THR A 671 9.03 4.91 4.06
CA THR A 671 9.39 6.31 4.28
C THR A 671 10.84 6.45 4.77
N GLU A 672 11.27 5.61 5.71
CA GLU A 672 12.65 5.57 6.18
C GLU A 672 13.63 5.23 5.04
N ARG A 673 13.27 4.31 4.16
CA ARG A 673 14.07 4.00 2.99
C ARG A 673 14.18 5.21 2.04
N LEU A 674 13.05 5.89 1.74
CA LEU A 674 13.07 7.11 0.92
C LEU A 674 14.03 8.15 1.47
N ILE A 675 13.97 8.39 2.78
CA ILE A 675 14.82 9.35 3.49
C ILE A 675 16.32 8.96 3.38
N ARG A 676 16.63 7.67 3.51
CA ARG A 676 18.03 7.22 3.53
C ARG A 676 18.65 7.06 2.14
N THR A 677 17.85 6.69 1.13
CA THR A 677 18.43 6.31 -0.17
C THR A 677 18.10 7.28 -1.30
N GLU A 678 16.84 7.77 -1.39
CA GLU A 678 16.43 8.60 -2.53
C GLU A 678 16.57 10.10 -2.25
N LEU A 679 16.19 10.55 -1.05
CA LEU A 679 16.24 11.96 -0.70
C LEU A 679 17.64 12.60 -0.84
N PRO A 680 18.75 11.99 -0.37
CA PRO A 680 20.09 12.58 -0.54
C PRO A 680 20.44 12.79 -2.01
N LYS A 681 20.10 11.83 -2.89
CA LYS A 681 20.37 11.89 -4.33
C LYS A 681 19.57 13.00 -5.03
N ILE A 682 18.29 13.15 -4.64
CA ILE A 682 17.47 14.24 -5.17
C ILE A 682 18.04 15.59 -4.74
N LEU A 683 18.43 15.73 -3.48
CA LEU A 683 19.02 16.97 -2.96
C LEU A 683 20.34 17.32 -3.64
N GLU A 684 21.16 16.33 -3.98
CA GLU A 684 22.44 16.53 -4.69
C GLU A 684 22.21 17.13 -6.08
N ILE A 685 21.18 16.68 -6.82
CA ILE A 685 20.84 17.24 -8.14
C ILE A 685 20.61 18.76 -8.04
N PHE A 686 19.88 19.18 -7.02
CA PHE A 686 19.45 20.57 -6.83
C PHE A 686 20.47 21.42 -6.04
N LYS A 687 21.61 20.86 -5.67
CA LYS A 687 22.75 21.57 -5.09
C LYS A 687 23.94 21.70 -6.06
N GLY A 688 23.63 21.92 -7.33
CA GLY A 688 24.65 22.04 -8.39
C GLY A 688 24.91 20.76 -9.19
N GLY A 689 24.28 19.63 -8.85
CA GLY A 689 24.45 18.37 -9.57
C GLY A 689 23.78 18.35 -10.97
N TYR A 690 22.89 19.30 -11.27
CA TYR A 690 22.30 19.51 -12.59
C TYR A 690 23.10 20.54 -13.40
N GLU A 691 23.20 21.77 -12.87
CA GLU A 691 24.02 22.86 -13.41
C GLU A 691 24.65 23.61 -12.23
N GLU A 692 25.84 24.18 -12.43
CA GLU A 692 26.52 25.01 -11.43
C GLU A 692 25.60 26.18 -11.02
N ASN A 693 25.50 26.43 -9.72
CA ASN A 693 24.66 27.46 -9.11
C ASN A 693 23.13 27.29 -9.28
N TYR A 694 22.64 26.14 -9.80
CA TYR A 694 21.20 25.89 -9.83
C TYR A 694 20.71 25.32 -8.51
N ASN A 695 20.00 26.13 -7.73
CA ASN A 695 19.44 25.79 -6.42
C ASN A 695 17.99 26.29 -6.30
N PRO A 696 17.03 25.62 -6.90
CA PRO A 696 15.62 25.99 -6.82
C PRO A 696 15.06 25.79 -5.41
N LYS A 697 14.00 26.50 -5.08
CA LYS A 697 13.20 26.21 -3.89
C LYS A 697 12.54 24.84 -4.07
N LEU A 698 12.70 23.93 -3.11
CA LEU A 698 12.30 22.54 -3.24
C LEU A 698 11.42 22.08 -2.08
N THR A 699 10.29 21.45 -2.39
CA THR A 699 9.47 20.75 -1.40
C THR A 699 9.26 19.30 -1.85
N ILE A 700 9.39 18.33 -0.95
CA ILE A 700 9.23 16.91 -1.24
C ILE A 700 8.23 16.31 -0.27
N PHE A 701 7.12 15.78 -0.80
CA PHE A 701 6.11 15.05 -0.04
C PHE A 701 6.20 13.54 -0.30
N SER A 702 6.23 12.76 0.77
CA SER A 702 5.89 11.34 0.73
C SER A 702 4.36 11.19 0.79
N VAL A 703 3.78 10.53 -0.20
CA VAL A 703 2.32 10.40 -0.37
C VAL A 703 1.87 8.99 -0.05
N ASN A 704 1.13 8.82 1.06
CA ASN A 704 0.64 7.52 1.50
C ASN A 704 -0.88 7.40 1.29
N LYS A 705 -1.28 6.55 0.34
CA LYS A 705 -2.70 6.26 0.03
C LYS A 705 -3.34 5.22 0.94
N LYS A 706 -2.54 4.45 1.66
CA LYS A 706 -3.01 3.34 2.52
C LYS A 706 -2.96 3.74 3.98
N THR A 707 -3.75 4.73 4.35
CA THR A 707 -3.87 5.17 5.74
C THR A 707 -4.91 4.32 6.48
N ASP A 708 -4.61 3.98 7.73
CA ASP A 708 -5.57 3.33 8.62
C ASP A 708 -6.39 4.33 9.44
N LEU A 709 -6.07 5.63 9.39
CA LEU A 709 -6.91 6.67 9.94
C LEU A 709 -8.17 6.84 9.09
N LYS A 710 -9.31 6.93 9.75
CA LYS A 710 -10.62 7.13 9.15
C LYS A 710 -11.28 8.31 9.82
N PHE A 711 -11.95 9.15 9.01
CA PHE A 711 -12.62 10.34 9.50
C PHE A 711 -14.08 10.32 9.08
N PHE A 712 -14.95 10.75 10.00
CA PHE A 712 -16.38 10.70 9.83
C PHE A 712 -17.00 12.03 10.29
N GLU A 713 -18.01 12.49 9.58
CA GLU A 713 -18.81 13.65 9.97
C GLU A 713 -20.14 13.17 10.57
N ARG A 714 -20.59 13.80 11.68
CA ARG A 714 -21.92 13.55 12.24
C ARG A 714 -22.98 14.14 11.31
N HIS A 715 -24.01 13.35 10.99
CA HIS A 715 -25.07 13.78 10.10
C HIS A 715 -26.39 13.03 10.42
N ASN A 716 -27.46 13.78 10.68
CA ASN A 716 -28.82 13.24 10.92
C ASN A 716 -28.86 12.04 11.89
N GLY A 717 -28.22 12.18 13.04
CA GLY A 717 -28.17 11.12 14.08
C GLY A 717 -27.25 9.93 13.74
N GLY A 718 -26.55 9.97 12.63
CA GLY A 718 -25.58 8.96 12.20
C GLY A 718 -24.26 9.59 11.74
N PHE A 719 -23.58 8.88 10.85
CA PHE A 719 -22.26 9.26 10.32
C PHE A 719 -22.24 9.18 8.80
N ARG A 720 -21.55 10.12 8.18
CA ARG A 720 -21.26 10.13 6.74
C ARG A 720 -19.76 10.29 6.49
N ASN A 721 -19.36 10.05 5.24
CA ASN A 721 -18.02 10.37 4.78
C ASN A 721 -17.78 11.88 4.86
N ILE A 722 -16.55 12.27 5.14
CA ILE A 722 -16.14 13.67 5.06
C ILE A 722 -16.20 14.16 3.60
N PRO A 723 -16.57 15.43 3.36
CA PRO A 723 -16.70 15.97 2.00
C PRO A 723 -15.37 15.99 1.22
N SER A 724 -15.48 16.12 -0.11
CA SER A 724 -14.34 16.43 -0.98
C SER A 724 -13.67 17.75 -0.54
N GLY A 725 -12.33 17.80 -0.59
CA GLY A 725 -11.54 18.95 -0.16
C GLY A 725 -11.30 19.03 1.35
N THR A 726 -11.79 18.07 2.15
CA THR A 726 -11.55 18.10 3.61
C THR A 726 -10.07 17.82 3.92
N VAL A 727 -9.46 18.75 4.66
CA VAL A 727 -8.09 18.68 5.19
C VAL A 727 -8.12 18.52 6.71
N ILE A 728 -7.24 17.66 7.20
CA ILE A 728 -6.95 17.50 8.63
C ILE A 728 -5.44 17.68 8.80
N ASP A 729 -5.03 18.80 9.35
CA ASP A 729 -3.65 19.23 9.52
C ASP A 729 -3.31 19.63 10.95
N ARG A 730 -4.18 19.25 11.90
CA ARG A 730 -4.05 19.48 13.33
C ARG A 730 -4.75 18.41 14.17
N GLY A 731 -4.40 18.31 15.43
CA GLY A 731 -5.03 17.42 16.42
C GLY A 731 -4.56 15.96 16.38
N VAL A 732 -4.49 15.37 15.20
CA VAL A 732 -4.12 13.95 15.00
C VAL A 732 -2.86 13.78 14.14
N ILE A 733 -2.15 14.87 13.91
CA ILE A 733 -0.85 14.87 13.23
C ILE A 733 0.29 14.79 14.25
N SER A 734 1.49 14.45 13.78
CA SER A 734 2.69 14.43 14.61
C SER A 734 3.09 15.83 15.06
N PRO A 735 3.54 16.02 16.33
CA PRO A 735 4.09 17.31 16.75
C PRO A 735 5.31 17.67 15.89
N GLU A 736 5.42 18.92 15.50
CA GLU A 736 6.60 19.47 14.82
C GLU A 736 6.91 18.90 13.40
N VAL A 737 6.06 18.04 12.86
CA VAL A 737 6.21 17.51 11.49
C VAL A 737 5.20 18.22 10.60
N PHE A 738 5.63 18.64 9.41
CA PHE A 738 4.71 19.15 8.42
C PHE A 738 4.05 17.97 7.69
N GLU A 739 2.84 17.67 8.09
CA GLU A 739 2.01 16.63 7.49
C GLU A 739 0.53 17.02 7.53
N PHE A 740 -0.25 16.47 6.61
CA PHE A 740 -1.70 16.62 6.58
C PHE A 740 -2.38 15.43 5.92
N TYR A 741 -3.67 15.26 6.23
CA TYR A 741 -4.56 14.31 5.56
C TYR A 741 -5.53 15.06 4.67
N LEU A 742 -5.72 14.61 3.43
CA LEU A 742 -6.61 15.23 2.46
C LEU A 742 -7.55 14.21 1.83
N GLN A 743 -8.85 14.49 1.91
CA GLN A 743 -9.90 13.77 1.20
C GLN A 743 -10.21 14.50 -0.11
N CYS A 744 -9.56 14.12 -1.22
CA CYS A 744 -9.81 14.78 -2.49
C CYS A 744 -11.17 14.40 -3.10
N PRO A 745 -11.49 13.09 -3.38
CA PRO A 745 -12.76 12.76 -4.02
C PRO A 745 -13.90 12.67 -3.01
N GLU A 746 -15.10 12.94 -3.48
CA GLU A 746 -16.32 12.52 -2.80
C GLU A 746 -16.44 10.99 -2.81
N VAL A 747 -16.95 10.39 -1.74
CA VAL A 747 -17.08 8.93 -1.59
C VAL A 747 -18.52 8.54 -1.36
N ASP A 748 -19.16 8.00 -2.41
CA ASP A 748 -20.57 7.58 -2.35
C ASP A 748 -20.75 6.16 -1.81
N ARG A 749 -19.79 5.27 -2.10
CA ARG A 749 -19.86 3.85 -1.73
C ARG A 749 -18.71 3.46 -0.84
N GLY A 750 -19.04 2.97 0.36
CA GLY A 750 -18.05 2.57 1.36
C GLY A 750 -17.56 3.74 2.21
N THR A 751 -16.44 3.56 2.88
CA THR A 751 -15.83 4.55 3.76
C THR A 751 -14.63 5.20 3.11
N GLY A 752 -14.55 6.51 3.15
CA GLY A 752 -13.44 7.32 2.65
C GLY A 752 -12.11 6.95 3.31
N SER A 753 -11.03 7.15 2.57
CA SER A 753 -9.68 6.94 3.05
C SER A 753 -8.83 8.12 2.61
N PRO A 754 -8.72 9.17 3.42
CA PRO A 754 -7.91 10.33 3.13
C PRO A 754 -6.46 9.93 2.86
N VAL A 755 -5.81 10.66 1.99
CA VAL A 755 -4.40 10.45 1.67
C VAL A 755 -3.56 11.25 2.66
N HIS A 756 -2.50 10.66 3.15
CA HIS A 756 -1.52 11.28 4.02
C HIS A 756 -0.35 11.84 3.23
N PHE A 757 -0.08 13.11 3.42
CA PHE A 757 1.05 13.84 2.85
C PHE A 757 2.02 14.19 3.96
N LEU A 758 3.24 13.66 3.87
CA LEU A 758 4.32 13.88 4.83
C LEU A 758 5.45 14.62 4.15
N CYS A 759 5.77 15.81 4.61
CA CYS A 759 6.87 16.60 4.06
C CYS A 759 8.22 16.04 4.52
N LEU A 760 9.08 15.69 3.57
CA LEU A 760 10.43 15.20 3.80
C LEU A 760 11.50 16.30 3.65
N HIS A 761 11.20 17.32 2.86
CA HIS A 761 12.09 18.45 2.62
C HIS A 761 11.30 19.68 2.22
N ASN A 762 11.67 20.86 2.72
CA ASN A 762 11.02 22.11 2.34
C ASN A 762 11.97 23.30 2.45
N THR A 763 12.17 23.98 1.32
CA THR A 763 12.87 25.28 1.23
C THR A 763 12.00 26.34 0.55
N ASN A 764 10.72 26.05 0.25
CA ASN A 764 9.73 27.01 -0.26
C ASN A 764 9.13 27.83 0.91
N GLU A 765 9.90 28.72 1.50
CA GLU A 765 9.48 29.53 2.65
C GLU A 765 8.35 30.52 2.33
N ASN A 766 8.16 30.86 1.06
CA ASN A 766 7.11 31.77 0.58
C ASN A 766 5.72 31.11 0.52
N LEU A 767 5.66 29.78 0.59
CA LEU A 767 4.41 29.04 0.57
C LEU A 767 3.97 28.69 1.99
N THR A 768 2.72 28.96 2.28
CA THR A 768 2.07 28.61 3.55
C THR A 768 1.54 27.17 3.52
N ILE A 769 1.13 26.64 4.67
CA ILE A 769 0.46 25.34 4.77
C ILE A 769 -0.76 25.32 3.83
N ASN A 770 -1.56 26.38 3.85
CA ASN A 770 -2.76 26.51 3.03
C ASN A 770 -2.45 26.49 1.53
N ASP A 771 -1.34 27.12 1.11
CA ASP A 771 -0.91 27.08 -0.29
C ASP A 771 -0.58 25.64 -0.72
N PHE A 772 0.13 24.85 0.10
CA PHE A 772 0.45 23.44 -0.19
C PHE A 772 -0.80 22.55 -0.24
N GLU A 773 -1.75 22.76 0.66
CA GLU A 773 -3.01 22.03 0.70
C GLU A 773 -3.88 22.34 -0.53
N GLU A 774 -4.03 23.62 -0.90
CA GLU A 774 -4.75 24.06 -2.09
C GLU A 774 -4.13 23.51 -3.38
N ILE A 775 -2.80 23.61 -3.54
CA ILE A 775 -2.07 23.07 -4.70
C ILE A 775 -2.33 21.56 -4.82
N THR A 776 -2.20 20.85 -3.70
CA THR A 776 -2.37 19.40 -3.66
C THR A 776 -3.80 19.00 -4.05
N TYR A 777 -4.81 19.72 -3.54
CA TYR A 777 -6.21 19.49 -3.87
C TYR A 777 -6.51 19.84 -5.32
N THR A 778 -6.08 21.02 -5.79
CA THR A 778 -6.30 21.50 -7.15
C THR A 778 -5.68 20.57 -8.19
N GLN A 779 -4.46 20.06 -7.93
CA GLN A 779 -3.80 19.08 -8.79
C GLN A 779 -4.59 17.77 -8.91
N SER A 780 -5.44 17.42 -7.97
CA SER A 780 -6.27 16.22 -8.04
C SER A 780 -7.34 16.26 -9.14
N PHE A 781 -7.66 17.42 -9.70
CA PHE A 781 -8.63 17.59 -10.78
C PHE A 781 -8.05 17.32 -12.19
N TYR A 782 -6.75 17.33 -12.37
CA TYR A 782 -6.09 17.23 -13.68
C TYR A 782 -5.84 15.80 -14.18
N TYR A 783 -6.53 14.83 -13.65
CA TYR A 783 -6.49 13.47 -14.20
C TYR A 783 -7.56 13.29 -15.27
N TRP A 784 -7.15 13.35 -16.53
CA TRP A 784 -8.03 13.45 -17.70
C TRP A 784 -8.96 12.25 -17.95
N ASN A 785 -8.71 11.09 -17.30
CA ASN A 785 -9.61 9.95 -17.37
C ASN A 785 -10.79 10.02 -16.39
N TRP A 786 -10.91 11.12 -15.62
CA TRP A 786 -11.94 11.28 -14.61
C TRP A 786 -12.36 12.74 -14.50
N SER A 787 -13.66 13.02 -14.69
CA SER A 787 -14.22 14.37 -14.57
C SER A 787 -14.51 14.73 -13.11
N GLY A 788 -13.50 14.85 -12.28
CA GLY A 788 -13.59 15.18 -10.87
C GLY A 788 -12.27 15.00 -10.15
N PRO A 789 -12.18 15.34 -8.85
CA PRO A 789 -10.96 15.15 -8.12
C PRO A 789 -10.66 13.67 -7.90
N ILE A 790 -9.42 13.27 -8.09
CA ILE A 790 -8.89 11.95 -7.75
C ILE A 790 -8.18 12.01 -6.39
N ARG A 791 -7.76 10.84 -5.86
CA ARG A 791 -7.20 10.76 -4.50
C ARG A 791 -5.86 11.46 -4.29
N ILE A 792 -5.06 11.64 -5.35
CA ILE A 792 -3.68 12.15 -5.29
C ILE A 792 -3.46 13.18 -6.40
N PRO A 793 -2.42 14.03 -6.32
CA PRO A 793 -2.05 14.97 -7.39
C PRO A 793 -1.86 14.27 -8.73
N ALA A 794 -2.29 14.93 -9.82
CA ALA A 794 -2.27 14.36 -11.17
C ALA A 794 -0.86 13.95 -11.62
N ALA A 795 0.17 14.73 -11.31
CA ALA A 795 1.55 14.40 -11.62
C ALA A 795 1.93 13.00 -11.08
N LEU A 796 1.63 12.72 -9.80
CA LEU A 796 1.88 11.40 -9.21
C LEU A 796 0.98 10.32 -9.82
N LYS A 797 -0.27 10.65 -10.12
CA LYS A 797 -1.20 9.71 -10.75
C LYS A 797 -0.74 9.28 -12.13
N TYR A 798 -0.23 10.21 -12.93
CA TYR A 798 0.34 9.89 -14.25
C TYR A 798 1.57 9.00 -14.14
N ALA A 799 2.47 9.25 -13.20
CA ALA A 799 3.60 8.37 -12.94
C ALA A 799 3.14 6.93 -12.58
N GLU A 800 2.12 6.77 -11.73
CA GLU A 800 1.54 5.45 -11.39
C GLU A 800 0.90 4.73 -12.58
N VAL A 801 0.12 5.47 -13.39
CA VAL A 801 -0.55 4.88 -14.56
C VAL A 801 0.48 4.47 -15.61
N ALA A 802 1.47 5.32 -15.89
CA ALA A 802 2.56 5.02 -16.82
C ALA A 802 3.41 3.83 -16.34
N ASN A 803 3.65 3.71 -15.03
CA ASN A 803 4.34 2.56 -14.43
C ASN A 803 3.59 1.25 -14.66
N THR A 804 2.29 1.24 -14.39
CA THR A 804 1.43 0.07 -14.60
C THR A 804 1.29 -0.27 -16.08
N PHE A 805 1.09 0.75 -16.92
CA PHE A 805 0.93 0.61 -18.36
C PHE A 805 2.18 0.02 -19.01
N SER A 806 3.36 0.58 -18.73
CA SER A 806 4.62 0.10 -19.31
C SER A 806 4.95 -1.33 -18.87
N SER A 807 4.68 -1.69 -17.62
CA SER A 807 4.92 -3.07 -17.13
C SER A 807 4.08 -4.13 -17.86
N ARG A 808 2.93 -3.75 -18.38
CA ARG A 808 2.00 -4.68 -19.04
C ARG A 808 2.08 -4.68 -20.56
N ASN A 809 2.45 -3.55 -21.15
CA ASN A 809 2.22 -3.31 -22.57
C ASN A 809 3.47 -2.91 -23.36
N ILE A 810 4.58 -2.58 -22.72
CA ILE A 810 5.76 -2.02 -23.38
C ILE A 810 6.98 -2.86 -23.07
N LYS A 811 7.71 -3.25 -24.11
CA LYS A 811 8.96 -4.03 -24.02
C LYS A 811 10.20 -3.20 -24.37
N GLY A 812 10.06 -2.25 -25.28
CA GLY A 812 11.14 -1.37 -25.75
C GLY A 812 11.11 0.00 -25.09
N ASP A 813 12.01 0.89 -25.53
CA ASP A 813 12.05 2.27 -25.08
C ASP A 813 11.02 3.10 -25.84
N ILE A 814 10.30 3.96 -25.12
CA ILE A 814 9.33 4.86 -25.70
C ILE A 814 10.02 5.99 -26.45
N ILE A 815 9.60 6.25 -27.67
CA ILE A 815 10.15 7.31 -28.52
C ILE A 815 9.96 8.69 -27.86
N ASN A 816 11.02 9.50 -27.85
CA ASN A 816 11.08 10.78 -27.12
C ASN A 816 9.91 11.72 -27.39
N LYS A 817 9.46 11.82 -28.64
CA LYS A 817 8.35 12.72 -29.02
C LYS A 817 7.01 12.39 -28.34
N LEU A 818 6.85 11.18 -27.75
CA LEU A 818 5.64 10.79 -27.05
C LEU A 818 5.68 11.15 -25.55
N LYS A 819 6.87 11.41 -25.00
CA LYS A 819 7.06 11.64 -23.56
C LYS A 819 6.38 12.91 -23.04
N ASN A 820 6.08 13.88 -23.91
CA ASN A 820 5.34 15.11 -23.57
C ASN A 820 3.81 14.95 -23.64
N SER A 821 3.32 13.75 -23.96
CA SER A 821 1.91 13.40 -24.09
C SER A 821 1.54 12.34 -23.03
N PRO A 822 0.32 12.33 -22.49
CA PRO A 822 -0.15 11.24 -21.62
C PRO A 822 -0.55 10.00 -22.45
N TYR A 823 0.38 9.45 -23.24
CA TYR A 823 0.20 8.32 -24.16
C TYR A 823 -0.35 7.06 -23.49
N PHE A 824 -0.17 6.92 -22.21
CA PHE A 824 -0.52 5.76 -21.39
C PHE A 824 -1.98 5.77 -20.84
N ILE A 825 -2.77 6.84 -21.11
CA ILE A 825 -4.18 6.93 -20.72
C ILE A 825 -5.11 6.41 -21.81
#